data_c93423cd16f0eb6b6e458d18c41dda54
#
_entry.id   c93423cd16f0eb6b6e458d18c41dda54
#
_cell.length_a   1.000
_cell.length_b   1.000
_cell.length_c   1.000
_cell.angle_alpha   90.00
_cell.angle_beta   90.00
_cell.angle_gamma   90.00
#
_symmetry.space_group_name_H-M   'P 1'
#
loop_
_entity.id
_entity.type
_entity.pdbx_description
1 polymer ?
#
loop_
_entity_poly.entity_id
_entity_poly.type
_entity_poly.pdbx_seq_one_letter_code
_entity_poly.pdbx_strand_id
1 'polypeptide(L)'
;MKMKRLAALLMSCVLLLGLLSGCGDSQQEPQSIITYVADYHKLGGDIQRVGTACSDGTSVYFIGYIPGGKEHYMDNFTGEMVEYESDQAALFRVNLDGTGLEQLTGYVASEIPADRMGDVQVNNMMIGPDGTLWVMEAVNTYYYDVPEGFDPSSGDISQYYTQDLNSTMVHKLNPDGSRAETVDLTALAKQVEGSGSDVQDYYIYNCCQDKDGNLYFYYSGSQSTLVVADPSGKLLFSIPEDNISGNMVRLNDGRVAVMCYGENMEMRTVDVQGKGWGDSVTTPADYNNFYNGSADYLYYYSTSSSVMGCKEDGTIEKLFTWLNCDLDQDELQGVTVNSAEQVIAVRNDWSSDTPSNELVVLNRTEVAPENQRQTLKLAVMWLSYDLRNDILDFNRNNPDCRIEVQDYSEFNTPDDYQAGMTKLTTEIISGKMPDILSVDGLPLKQYGAKGLLEDLLPYLDADTELGGREALVQPVLNAMLQDGKLYQVASTFGVNTATTSKRLVGDVTGWTLSEARAALEQLPEGATLMDASTTRETLLRVLCNWNLGSYVNWETGECSFDTGEFAKLLEFAMLAPKEVNIDDDNWQDYQERTRIREGMQLMSVSSFYDWYSILDQKANWGDDLIYVGMPSEDRNGSSFSLDSGLAMSSKCANKDAAWKFLRGRLMGDTNYRWSFPINQSAFDAFMKEAMTPDTYTDENGNVVEYPKLEYTDANGETVQIMAMAQEDYDQFMELLKSTTKLADYDEAIMNIVMDEAQAFLDGNRSADDVAKAVQSKVKLHVNEQR
;
A
#
# COMPACT_ATOMS: atom_id res chain seq x y z
N MET A 1 -18.40 0.00 56.22
CA MET A 1 -17.24 -0.90 56.15
C MET A 1 -17.58 -2.38 55.97
N LYS A 2 -18.62 -2.93 56.58
CA LYS A 2 -18.98 -4.36 56.45
C LYS A 2 -19.52 -4.76 55.06
N MET A 3 -20.28 -3.90 54.36
CA MET A 3 -20.80 -4.18 53.02
C MET A 3 -19.72 -4.18 51.91
N LYS A 4 -18.69 -3.35 52.02
CA LYS A 4 -17.58 -3.35 51.05
C LYS A 4 -16.67 -4.59 51.16
N ARG A 5 -16.59 -5.21 52.34
CA ARG A 5 -15.84 -6.45 52.56
C ARG A 5 -16.62 -7.69 52.07
N LEU A 6 -17.96 -7.64 52.09
CA LEU A 6 -18.80 -8.72 51.58
C LEU A 6 -18.81 -8.74 50.03
N ALA A 7 -18.77 -7.55 49.38
CA ALA A 7 -18.66 -7.43 47.94
C ALA A 7 -17.30 -7.88 47.42
N ALA A 8 -16.20 -7.58 48.11
CA ALA A 8 -14.85 -8.06 47.78
C ALA A 8 -14.71 -9.59 47.97
N LEU A 9 -15.37 -10.19 48.95
CA LEU A 9 -15.36 -11.63 49.13
C LEU A 9 -16.23 -12.37 48.10
N LEU A 10 -17.33 -11.78 47.66
CA LEU A 10 -18.14 -12.32 46.56
C LEU A 10 -17.45 -12.22 45.22
N MET A 11 -16.71 -11.12 44.92
CA MET A 11 -15.88 -11.01 43.73
C MET A 11 -14.70 -11.99 43.70
N SER A 12 -14.04 -12.24 44.85
CA SER A 12 -12.97 -13.25 44.93
C SER A 12 -13.49 -14.67 44.81
N CYS A 13 -14.73 -14.99 45.25
CA CYS A 13 -15.33 -16.30 45.05
C CYS A 13 -15.79 -16.53 43.60
N VAL A 14 -16.21 -15.50 42.88
CA VAL A 14 -16.55 -15.60 41.45
C VAL A 14 -15.27 -15.76 40.61
N LEU A 15 -14.17 -15.12 40.97
CA LEU A 15 -12.85 -15.31 40.33
C LEU A 15 -12.25 -16.69 40.63
N LEU A 16 -12.48 -17.26 41.83
CA LEU A 16 -11.98 -18.61 42.17
C LEU A 16 -12.85 -19.73 41.57
N LEU A 17 -14.14 -19.50 41.28
CA LEU A 17 -14.97 -20.44 40.55
C LEU A 17 -14.69 -20.45 39.06
N GLY A 18 -14.15 -19.36 38.49
CA GLY A 18 -13.64 -19.28 37.11
C GLY A 18 -12.33 -20.00 36.87
N LEU A 19 -11.53 -20.25 37.93
CA LEU A 19 -10.23 -20.95 37.85
C LEU A 19 -10.32 -22.47 38.02
N LEU A 20 -11.48 -23.03 38.36
CA LEU A 20 -11.69 -24.46 38.54
C LEU A 20 -12.43 -25.16 37.37
N SER A 21 -12.78 -24.43 36.31
CA SER A 21 -13.38 -24.98 35.08
C SER A 21 -12.37 -25.18 33.93
N GLY A 22 -11.07 -25.17 34.21
CA GLY A 22 -10.03 -25.31 33.18
C GLY A 22 -9.21 -26.57 33.34
N CYS A 23 -9.78 -27.75 33.25
CA CYS A 23 -9.11 -29.01 32.88
C CYS A 23 -10.18 -30.05 32.61
N GLY A 24 -10.68 -30.03 31.40
CA GLY A 24 -11.45 -31.10 30.80
C GLY A 24 -11.34 -30.83 29.30
N ASP A 25 -10.60 -31.64 28.57
CA ASP A 25 -10.73 -31.82 27.13
C ASP A 25 -12.16 -32.24 26.81
N SER A 26 -13.10 -31.31 26.86
CA SER A 26 -14.36 -31.45 26.15
C SER A 26 -14.00 -31.14 24.69
N GLN A 27 -13.83 -32.21 23.88
CA GLN A 27 -13.96 -32.05 22.43
C GLN A 27 -15.34 -31.38 22.22
N GLN A 28 -15.34 -30.06 21.98
CA GLN A 28 -16.51 -29.40 21.45
C GLN A 28 -16.82 -30.09 20.13
N GLU A 29 -18.04 -30.62 20.01
CA GLU A 29 -18.47 -31.13 18.70
C GLU A 29 -18.31 -30.02 17.68
N PRO A 30 -17.76 -30.34 16.50
CA PRO A 30 -17.60 -29.35 15.44
C PRO A 30 -18.92 -28.64 15.18
N GLN A 31 -18.93 -27.30 15.27
CA GLN A 31 -20.13 -26.48 15.06
C GLN A 31 -20.07 -25.83 13.65
N SER A 32 -21.27 -25.63 13.08
CA SER A 32 -21.39 -24.83 11.88
C SER A 32 -20.91 -23.39 12.16
N ILE A 33 -20.32 -22.77 11.14
CA ILE A 33 -19.91 -21.37 11.18
C ILE A 33 -20.72 -20.55 10.19
N ILE A 34 -21.01 -19.30 10.54
CA ILE A 34 -21.61 -18.33 9.62
C ILE A 34 -20.46 -17.53 9.00
N THR A 35 -20.39 -17.54 7.69
CA THR A 35 -19.37 -16.81 6.92
C THR A 35 -19.97 -16.29 5.62
N TYR A 36 -19.22 -15.46 4.88
CA TYR A 36 -19.60 -15.05 3.53
C TYR A 36 -18.88 -15.95 2.53
N VAL A 37 -19.64 -16.49 1.59
CA VAL A 37 -19.13 -17.33 0.50
C VAL A 37 -19.34 -16.59 -0.80
N ALA A 38 -18.28 -16.47 -1.60
CA ALA A 38 -18.29 -15.80 -2.90
C ALA A 38 -18.64 -16.79 -4.01
N ASP A 39 -19.62 -16.43 -4.83
CA ASP A 39 -19.96 -17.09 -6.07
C ASP A 39 -19.44 -16.22 -7.21
N TYR A 40 -18.61 -16.78 -8.10
CA TYR A 40 -17.97 -16.10 -9.22
C TYR A 40 -18.64 -16.45 -10.52
N HIS A 41 -19.03 -15.43 -11.28
CA HIS A 41 -19.68 -15.60 -12.57
C HIS A 41 -18.91 -14.81 -13.63
N LYS A 42 -18.26 -15.50 -14.56
CA LYS A 42 -17.56 -14.85 -15.67
C LYS A 42 -18.53 -14.09 -16.56
N LEU A 43 -18.21 -12.82 -16.79
CA LEU A 43 -18.94 -11.96 -17.71
C LEU A 43 -18.39 -12.21 -19.13
N GLY A 44 -19.27 -12.68 -20.02
CA GLY A 44 -18.91 -12.94 -21.41
C GLY A 44 -18.96 -11.67 -22.26
N GLY A 45 -18.79 -11.84 -23.57
CA GLY A 45 -18.83 -10.74 -24.54
C GLY A 45 -17.46 -10.08 -24.75
N ASP A 46 -17.46 -8.96 -25.50
CA ASP A 46 -16.25 -8.21 -25.84
C ASP A 46 -15.88 -7.16 -24.77
N ILE A 47 -16.28 -7.40 -23.50
CA ILE A 47 -16.02 -6.49 -22.39
C ILE A 47 -14.54 -6.57 -22.02
N GLN A 48 -13.79 -5.48 -22.25
CA GLN A 48 -12.36 -5.38 -21.94
C GLN A 48 -12.11 -5.16 -20.45
N ARG A 49 -12.94 -4.32 -19.83
CA ARG A 49 -12.92 -4.06 -18.37
C ARG A 49 -14.30 -3.66 -17.89
N VAL A 50 -14.55 -3.85 -16.60
CA VAL A 50 -15.78 -3.39 -15.93
C VAL A 50 -15.48 -2.11 -15.11
N GLY A 51 -16.51 -1.28 -14.97
CA GLY A 51 -16.48 -0.05 -14.19
C GLY A 51 -17.49 -0.07 -13.05
N THR A 52 -18.07 1.09 -12.73
CA THR A 52 -19.05 1.23 -11.65
C THR A 52 -20.27 0.32 -11.83
N ALA A 53 -20.85 -0.12 -10.72
CA ALA A 53 -22.02 -1.00 -10.72
C ALA A 53 -23.00 -0.63 -9.60
N CYS A 54 -24.26 -1.03 -9.78
CA CYS A 54 -25.29 -1.02 -8.75
C CYS A 54 -26.24 -2.21 -8.91
N SER A 55 -27.08 -2.49 -7.90
CA SER A 55 -28.03 -3.59 -7.93
C SER A 55 -29.40 -3.16 -7.42
N ASP A 56 -30.45 -3.70 -8.05
CA ASP A 56 -31.84 -3.59 -7.57
C ASP A 56 -32.25 -4.76 -6.66
N GLY A 57 -31.32 -5.63 -6.31
CA GLY A 57 -31.52 -6.84 -5.50
C GLY A 57 -31.92 -8.07 -6.31
N THR A 58 -32.14 -7.94 -7.62
CA THR A 58 -32.46 -9.04 -8.54
C THR A 58 -31.50 -9.10 -9.72
N SER A 59 -31.05 -7.95 -10.18
CA SER A 59 -30.10 -7.76 -11.25
C SER A 59 -29.00 -6.81 -10.83
N VAL A 60 -27.87 -6.93 -11.50
CA VAL A 60 -26.73 -6.02 -11.39
C VAL A 60 -26.65 -5.25 -12.70
N TYR A 61 -26.55 -3.93 -12.58
CA TYR A 61 -26.28 -3.01 -13.67
C TYR A 61 -24.85 -2.52 -13.54
N PHE A 62 -24.09 -2.52 -14.62
CA PHE A 62 -22.69 -2.08 -14.58
C PHE A 62 -22.25 -1.46 -15.92
N ILE A 63 -21.24 -0.62 -15.86
CA ILE A 63 -20.57 -0.13 -17.06
C ILE A 63 -19.51 -1.14 -17.47
N GLY A 64 -19.60 -1.63 -18.70
CA GLY A 64 -18.55 -2.40 -19.36
C GLY A 64 -17.92 -1.54 -20.45
N TYR A 65 -16.61 -1.63 -20.60
CA TYR A 65 -15.88 -0.94 -21.65
C TYR A 65 -15.65 -1.92 -22.81
N ILE A 66 -16.12 -1.57 -24.00
CA ILE A 66 -16.07 -2.42 -25.19
C ILE A 66 -15.30 -1.71 -26.31
N PRO A 67 -14.63 -2.44 -27.23
CA PRO A 67 -13.95 -1.86 -28.39
C PRO A 67 -14.88 -1.03 -29.28
N GLY A 68 -14.32 -0.05 -29.98
CA GLY A 68 -15.03 0.73 -31.01
C GLY A 68 -15.24 2.19 -30.64
N GLY A 69 -14.71 2.63 -29.53
CA GLY A 69 -14.55 4.05 -29.18
C GLY A 69 -13.46 4.71 -30.03
N LYS A 70 -13.49 6.01 -30.09
CA LYS A 70 -12.46 6.84 -30.72
C LYS A 70 -12.16 8.03 -29.81
N GLU A 71 -10.90 8.22 -29.57
CA GLU A 71 -10.42 9.35 -28.78
C GLU A 71 -9.34 10.12 -29.54
N HIS A 72 -9.01 11.31 -29.07
CA HIS A 72 -8.02 12.17 -29.69
C HIS A 72 -6.99 12.58 -28.66
N TYR A 73 -5.71 12.62 -29.05
CA TYR A 73 -4.65 13.24 -28.26
C TYR A 73 -3.86 14.21 -29.12
N MET A 74 -3.18 15.13 -28.46
CA MET A 74 -2.23 16.03 -29.12
C MET A 74 -0.86 15.36 -29.19
N ASP A 75 -0.35 15.17 -30.38
CA ASP A 75 1.04 14.74 -30.58
C ASP A 75 1.98 15.90 -30.25
N ASN A 76 2.75 15.75 -29.17
CA ASN A 76 3.66 16.79 -28.68
C ASN A 76 4.84 17.05 -29.61
N PHE A 77 5.13 16.16 -30.56
CA PHE A 77 6.22 16.32 -31.54
C PHE A 77 5.75 17.02 -32.82
N THR A 78 4.53 16.76 -33.25
CA THR A 78 3.99 17.35 -34.47
C THR A 78 3.07 18.54 -34.21
N GLY A 79 2.51 18.64 -33.01
CA GLY A 79 1.47 19.63 -32.67
C GLY A 79 0.14 19.35 -33.37
N GLU A 80 -0.08 18.16 -33.87
CA GLU A 80 -1.29 17.75 -34.55
C GLU A 80 -2.17 16.89 -33.63
N MET A 81 -3.49 16.99 -33.80
CA MET A 81 -4.45 16.12 -33.12
C MET A 81 -4.54 14.78 -33.85
N VAL A 82 -4.33 13.69 -33.13
CA VAL A 82 -4.31 12.31 -33.64
C VAL A 82 -5.50 11.55 -33.07
N GLU A 83 -6.29 10.90 -33.91
CA GLU A 83 -7.36 9.99 -33.54
C GLU A 83 -6.80 8.58 -33.31
N TYR A 84 -7.21 7.92 -32.21
CA TYR A 84 -6.87 6.52 -31.96
C TYR A 84 -8.11 5.73 -31.54
N GLU A 85 -8.06 4.41 -31.73
CA GLU A 85 -9.13 3.51 -31.26
C GLU A 85 -9.04 3.34 -29.75
N SER A 86 -10.19 3.48 -29.09
CA SER A 86 -10.34 3.32 -27.65
C SER A 86 -11.51 2.42 -27.30
N ASP A 87 -11.65 2.11 -26.01
CA ASP A 87 -12.85 1.45 -25.51
C ASP A 87 -13.95 2.48 -25.22
N GLN A 88 -15.18 2.12 -25.51
CA GLN A 88 -16.36 2.94 -25.21
C GLN A 88 -17.16 2.37 -24.04
N ALA A 89 -17.71 3.24 -23.22
CA ALA A 89 -18.59 2.85 -22.14
C ALA A 89 -19.94 2.35 -22.66
N ALA A 90 -20.34 1.17 -22.21
CA ALA A 90 -21.62 0.55 -22.52
C ALA A 90 -22.31 0.06 -21.24
N LEU A 91 -23.62 0.16 -21.17
CA LEU A 91 -24.37 -0.27 -20.00
C LEU A 91 -24.82 -1.73 -20.18
N PHE A 92 -24.58 -2.54 -19.17
CA PHE A 92 -24.95 -3.95 -19.10
C PHE A 92 -25.86 -4.23 -17.93
N ARG A 93 -26.68 -5.27 -18.09
CA ARG A 93 -27.46 -5.90 -17.04
C ARG A 93 -27.14 -7.40 -16.99
N VAL A 94 -27.07 -7.97 -15.77
CA VAL A 94 -26.89 -9.41 -15.55
C VAL A 94 -27.68 -9.83 -14.31
N ASN A 95 -28.25 -11.04 -14.28
CA ASN A 95 -28.87 -11.61 -13.09
C ASN A 95 -27.83 -11.96 -12.03
N LEU A 96 -28.24 -12.02 -10.76
CA LEU A 96 -27.34 -12.38 -9.65
C LEU A 96 -26.70 -13.78 -9.79
N ASP A 97 -27.29 -14.68 -10.54
CA ASP A 97 -26.74 -16.01 -10.84
C ASP A 97 -25.79 -16.03 -12.06
N GLY A 98 -25.41 -14.84 -12.55
CA GLY A 98 -24.53 -14.67 -13.72
C GLY A 98 -25.21 -14.95 -15.07
N THR A 99 -26.49 -15.33 -15.09
CA THR A 99 -27.23 -15.57 -16.34
C THR A 99 -27.84 -14.28 -16.88
N GLY A 100 -28.25 -14.31 -18.15
CA GLY A 100 -29.00 -13.21 -18.75
C GLY A 100 -28.20 -11.92 -18.94
N LEU A 101 -26.86 -12.03 -19.11
CA LEU A 101 -26.03 -10.87 -19.48
C LEU A 101 -26.54 -10.28 -20.79
N GLU A 102 -26.90 -9.00 -20.75
CA GLU A 102 -27.35 -8.25 -21.92
C GLU A 102 -26.82 -6.82 -21.91
N GLN A 103 -26.46 -6.30 -23.07
CA GLN A 103 -26.19 -4.89 -23.26
C GLN A 103 -27.49 -4.11 -23.41
N LEU A 104 -27.70 -3.08 -22.59
CA LEU A 104 -28.82 -2.16 -22.70
C LEU A 104 -28.49 -1.11 -23.78
N THR A 105 -28.75 -1.46 -25.04
CA THR A 105 -28.32 -0.67 -26.22
C THR A 105 -29.01 0.68 -26.35
N GLY A 106 -30.04 0.95 -25.57
CA GLY A 106 -30.67 2.26 -25.48
C GLY A 106 -29.76 3.29 -24.76
N TYR A 107 -28.81 2.85 -23.93
CA TYR A 107 -27.81 3.72 -23.35
C TYR A 107 -26.71 4.04 -24.36
N VAL A 108 -26.53 5.32 -24.58
CA VAL A 108 -25.43 5.88 -25.37
C VAL A 108 -24.75 6.92 -24.51
N ALA A 109 -23.48 6.72 -24.23
CA ALA A 109 -22.66 7.70 -23.50
C ALA A 109 -22.62 9.04 -24.26
N SER A 110 -22.39 10.13 -23.56
CA SER A 110 -22.23 11.44 -24.18
C SER A 110 -21.06 11.42 -25.18
N GLU A 111 -21.16 12.15 -26.28
CA GLU A 111 -20.12 12.19 -27.32
C GLU A 111 -19.20 13.39 -27.12
N ILE A 112 -17.90 13.18 -27.36
CA ILE A 112 -16.92 14.25 -27.46
C ILE A 112 -16.91 14.74 -28.91
N PRO A 113 -17.00 16.07 -29.17
CA PRO A 113 -16.90 16.60 -30.53
C PRO A 113 -15.59 16.18 -31.21
N ALA A 114 -15.63 15.87 -32.50
CA ALA A 114 -14.46 15.37 -33.27
C ALA A 114 -13.27 16.37 -33.36
N ASP A 115 -13.50 17.65 -33.03
CA ASP A 115 -12.48 18.70 -32.96
C ASP A 115 -12.03 19.00 -31.52
N ARG A 116 -12.32 18.11 -30.57
CA ARG A 116 -11.96 18.22 -29.15
C ARG A 116 -11.28 16.93 -28.67
N MET A 117 -10.46 17.10 -27.66
CA MET A 117 -9.95 16.04 -26.83
C MET A 117 -10.78 16.00 -25.55
N GLY A 118 -10.72 14.90 -24.82
CA GLY A 118 -11.42 14.78 -23.54
C GLY A 118 -11.86 13.37 -23.23
N ASP A 119 -12.69 13.25 -22.21
CA ASP A 119 -13.21 11.98 -21.72
C ASP A 119 -14.65 12.08 -21.26
N VAL A 120 -15.35 10.94 -21.31
CA VAL A 120 -16.67 10.76 -20.72
C VAL A 120 -16.55 9.69 -19.65
N GLN A 121 -16.76 10.08 -18.40
CA GLN A 121 -16.67 9.18 -17.26
C GLN A 121 -18.04 8.92 -16.66
N VAL A 122 -18.34 7.64 -16.38
CA VAL A 122 -19.49 7.28 -15.56
C VAL A 122 -19.00 7.12 -14.11
N ASN A 123 -19.21 8.17 -13.32
CA ASN A 123 -18.66 8.25 -11.96
C ASN A 123 -19.57 7.58 -10.92
N ASN A 124 -20.87 7.49 -11.16
CA ASN A 124 -21.82 6.90 -10.21
C ASN A 124 -23.00 6.26 -10.94
N MET A 125 -23.49 5.19 -10.34
CA MET A 125 -24.74 4.53 -10.70
C MET A 125 -25.55 4.25 -9.43
N MET A 126 -26.87 4.46 -9.49
CA MET A 126 -27.72 4.22 -8.34
C MET A 126 -29.11 3.73 -8.74
N ILE A 127 -29.73 2.96 -7.88
CA ILE A 127 -31.13 2.63 -7.97
C ILE A 127 -31.93 3.62 -7.10
N GLY A 128 -32.78 4.38 -7.73
CA GLY A 128 -33.67 5.32 -7.08
C GLY A 128 -34.70 4.61 -6.15
N PRO A 129 -35.37 5.35 -5.30
CA PRO A 129 -36.37 4.77 -4.39
C PRO A 129 -37.58 4.20 -5.14
N ASP A 130 -37.81 4.59 -6.37
CA ASP A 130 -38.84 4.05 -7.29
C ASP A 130 -38.38 2.83 -8.09
N GLY A 131 -37.17 2.31 -7.84
CA GLY A 131 -36.55 1.20 -8.57
C GLY A 131 -35.97 1.56 -9.91
N THR A 132 -35.90 2.83 -10.26
CA THR A 132 -35.37 3.28 -11.54
C THR A 132 -33.86 3.40 -11.49
N LEU A 133 -33.17 3.00 -12.56
CA LEU A 133 -31.72 3.16 -12.72
C LEU A 133 -31.38 4.62 -13.09
N TRP A 134 -30.39 5.17 -12.39
CA TRP A 134 -29.79 6.46 -12.65
C TRP A 134 -28.30 6.32 -12.91
N VAL A 135 -27.80 7.07 -13.88
CA VAL A 135 -26.38 7.07 -14.26
C VAL A 135 -25.85 8.49 -14.26
N MET A 136 -24.74 8.73 -13.59
CA MET A 136 -24.06 10.03 -13.54
C MET A 136 -22.88 10.02 -14.50
N GLU A 137 -22.91 10.92 -15.49
CA GLU A 137 -21.84 11.14 -16.45
C GLU A 137 -21.12 12.47 -16.17
N ALA A 138 -19.80 12.47 -16.20
CA ALA A 138 -18.97 13.66 -16.30
C ALA A 138 -18.35 13.71 -17.70
N VAL A 139 -18.49 14.85 -18.36
CA VAL A 139 -17.95 15.11 -19.70
C VAL A 139 -16.95 16.25 -19.59
N ASN A 140 -15.69 15.96 -19.90
CA ASN A 140 -14.63 16.94 -19.93
C ASN A 140 -14.10 17.04 -21.36
N THR A 141 -14.06 18.24 -21.91
CA THR A 141 -13.44 18.49 -23.20
C THR A 141 -12.47 19.65 -23.15
N TYR A 142 -11.42 19.54 -23.94
CA TYR A 142 -10.39 20.56 -24.04
C TYR A 142 -9.79 20.59 -25.45
N TYR A 143 -9.07 21.65 -25.79
CA TYR A 143 -8.29 21.76 -27.01
C TYR A 143 -7.04 22.60 -26.76
N TYR A 144 -6.13 22.56 -27.73
CA TYR A 144 -4.96 23.42 -27.75
C TYR A 144 -5.10 24.42 -28.90
N ASP A 145 -5.08 25.73 -28.57
CA ASP A 145 -5.12 26.81 -29.57
C ASP A 145 -3.70 27.15 -30.05
N VAL A 146 -3.07 26.16 -30.70
CA VAL A 146 -1.67 26.26 -31.14
C VAL A 146 -1.55 27.23 -32.33
N PRO A 147 -0.66 28.25 -32.26
CA PRO A 147 -0.47 29.19 -33.36
C PRO A 147 0.07 28.51 -34.62
N GLU A 148 -0.36 29.00 -35.80
CA GLU A 148 0.16 28.52 -37.09
C GLU A 148 1.67 28.72 -37.16
N GLY A 149 2.43 27.62 -37.42
CA GLY A 149 3.89 27.61 -37.47
C GLY A 149 4.58 27.47 -36.11
N PHE A 150 3.86 27.06 -35.07
CA PHE A 150 4.49 26.67 -33.78
C PHE A 150 5.47 25.52 -34.00
N ASP A 151 6.67 25.62 -33.41
CA ASP A 151 7.67 24.57 -33.41
C ASP A 151 7.67 23.85 -32.06
N PRO A 152 7.12 22.62 -31.96
CA PRO A 152 7.03 21.88 -30.69
C PRO A 152 8.39 21.61 -30.05
N SER A 153 9.49 21.57 -30.82
CA SER A 153 10.85 21.39 -30.31
C SER A 153 11.39 22.62 -29.57
N SER A 154 10.77 23.77 -29.74
CA SER A 154 11.24 25.07 -29.20
C SER A 154 10.36 25.65 -28.11
N GLY A 155 9.22 25.03 -27.78
CA GLY A 155 8.25 25.57 -26.83
C GLY A 155 7.35 24.52 -26.18
N ASP A 156 6.82 24.87 -25.02
CA ASP A 156 5.87 24.05 -24.28
C ASP A 156 4.45 24.22 -24.83
N ILE A 157 3.86 23.16 -25.36
CA ILE A 157 2.51 23.15 -25.92
C ILE A 157 1.43 23.35 -24.83
N SER A 158 1.75 23.03 -23.56
CA SER A 158 0.77 23.12 -22.46
C SER A 158 0.25 24.54 -22.23
N GLN A 159 1.02 25.56 -22.61
CA GLN A 159 0.60 26.96 -22.53
C GLN A 159 -0.60 27.33 -23.43
N TYR A 160 -0.92 26.49 -24.42
CA TYR A 160 -2.03 26.67 -25.36
C TYR A 160 -3.27 25.84 -24.99
N TYR A 161 -3.21 25.13 -23.85
CA TYR A 161 -4.31 24.34 -23.33
C TYR A 161 -5.51 25.26 -22.99
N THR A 162 -6.69 24.87 -23.45
CA THR A 162 -7.94 25.52 -23.12
C THR A 162 -8.97 24.47 -22.76
N GLN A 163 -9.49 24.51 -21.55
CA GLN A 163 -10.64 23.71 -21.16
C GLN A 163 -11.90 24.32 -21.78
N ASP A 164 -12.69 23.50 -22.49
CA ASP A 164 -13.87 23.95 -23.21
C ASP A 164 -15.16 23.64 -22.45
N LEU A 165 -15.31 22.37 -22.01
CA LEU A 165 -16.48 21.90 -21.29
C LEU A 165 -16.06 21.07 -20.07
N ASN A 166 -16.65 21.39 -18.94
CA ASN A 166 -16.70 20.53 -17.77
C ASN A 166 -18.15 20.49 -17.31
N SER A 167 -18.83 19.35 -17.55
CA SER A 167 -20.22 19.21 -17.16
C SER A 167 -20.51 17.85 -16.57
N THR A 168 -21.32 17.83 -15.50
CA THR A 168 -21.80 16.61 -14.86
C THR A 168 -23.31 16.55 -14.95
N MET A 169 -23.81 15.42 -15.44
CA MET A 169 -25.23 15.16 -15.65
C MET A 169 -25.66 13.87 -14.97
N VAL A 170 -26.89 13.80 -14.52
CA VAL A 170 -27.52 12.57 -14.03
C VAL A 170 -28.68 12.20 -14.92
N HIS A 171 -28.65 11.00 -15.45
CA HIS A 171 -29.66 10.48 -16.38
C HIS A 171 -30.54 9.43 -15.71
N LYS A 172 -31.84 9.67 -15.67
CA LYS A 172 -32.83 8.63 -15.34
C LYS A 172 -33.07 7.77 -16.60
N LEU A 173 -32.95 6.45 -16.43
CA LEU A 173 -33.02 5.55 -17.57
C LEU A 173 -34.32 4.76 -17.61
N ASN A 174 -34.79 4.49 -18.83
CA ASN A 174 -35.81 3.50 -19.13
C ASN A 174 -35.23 2.07 -19.00
N PRO A 175 -36.08 1.02 -18.91
CA PRO A 175 -35.60 -0.36 -18.80
C PRO A 175 -34.70 -0.85 -19.96
N ASP A 176 -34.78 -0.22 -21.15
CA ASP A 176 -33.92 -0.51 -22.30
C ASP A 176 -32.58 0.25 -22.28
N GLY A 177 -32.35 1.08 -21.25
CA GLY A 177 -31.19 1.93 -21.09
C GLY A 177 -31.30 3.32 -21.68
N SER A 178 -32.38 3.62 -22.48
CA SER A 178 -32.56 4.95 -23.06
C SER A 178 -32.81 6.01 -21.97
N ARG A 179 -32.36 7.24 -22.24
CA ARG A 179 -32.52 8.37 -21.30
C ARG A 179 -33.99 8.81 -21.26
N ALA A 180 -34.62 8.72 -20.08
CA ALA A 180 -35.97 9.22 -19.84
C ALA A 180 -35.96 10.70 -19.45
N GLU A 181 -35.07 11.06 -18.51
CA GLU A 181 -34.89 12.41 -17.98
C GLU A 181 -33.41 12.68 -17.78
N THR A 182 -33.00 13.94 -17.84
CA THR A 182 -31.64 14.38 -17.57
C THR A 182 -31.66 15.58 -16.65
N VAL A 183 -30.87 15.54 -15.57
CA VAL A 183 -30.63 16.68 -14.70
C VAL A 183 -29.19 17.14 -14.85
N ASP A 184 -29.02 18.39 -15.25
CA ASP A 184 -27.69 19.01 -15.37
C ASP A 184 -27.26 19.55 -14.00
N LEU A 185 -26.36 18.81 -13.32
CA LEU A 185 -25.85 19.19 -11.99
C LEU A 185 -24.94 20.41 -12.07
N THR A 186 -24.18 20.56 -13.14
CA THR A 186 -23.32 21.72 -13.36
C THR A 186 -24.15 23.01 -13.54
N ALA A 187 -25.26 22.93 -14.26
CA ALA A 187 -26.17 24.07 -14.36
C ALA A 187 -26.80 24.46 -13.02
N LEU A 188 -27.12 23.49 -12.18
CA LEU A 188 -27.57 23.72 -10.80
C LEU A 188 -26.50 24.35 -9.93
N ALA A 189 -25.26 23.91 -10.00
CA ALA A 189 -24.13 24.51 -9.30
C ALA A 189 -23.95 25.99 -9.74
N LYS A 190 -23.98 26.25 -11.05
CA LYS A 190 -23.94 27.62 -11.61
C LYS A 190 -25.10 28.48 -11.11
N GLN A 191 -26.30 27.91 -10.95
CA GLN A 191 -27.44 28.64 -10.40
C GLN A 191 -27.23 29.03 -8.93
N VAL A 192 -26.58 28.19 -8.14
CA VAL A 192 -26.26 28.43 -6.72
C VAL A 192 -25.18 29.50 -6.58
N GLU A 193 -24.12 29.45 -7.37
CA GLU A 193 -23.02 30.44 -7.38
C GLU A 193 -23.51 31.83 -7.83
N GLY A 194 -24.47 31.87 -8.75
CA GLY A 194 -25.06 33.10 -9.27
C GLY A 194 -24.30 33.74 -10.44
N SER A 195 -24.97 34.71 -11.10
CA SER A 195 -24.41 35.42 -12.25
C SER A 195 -23.36 36.43 -11.81
N GLY A 196 -22.10 36.11 -11.87
CA GLY A 196 -20.99 36.98 -11.48
C GLY A 196 -19.88 36.21 -10.74
N SER A 197 -20.05 34.92 -10.57
CA SER A 197 -18.97 34.03 -10.13
C SER A 197 -17.91 33.93 -11.21
N ASP A 198 -16.64 34.02 -10.80
CA ASP A 198 -15.47 33.76 -11.63
C ASP A 198 -15.13 32.26 -11.72
N VAL A 199 -15.93 31.37 -11.07
CA VAL A 199 -15.75 29.92 -11.09
C VAL A 199 -16.04 29.38 -12.50
N GLN A 200 -15.05 28.77 -13.11
CA GLN A 200 -15.18 28.16 -14.44
C GLN A 200 -15.51 26.69 -14.34
N ASP A 201 -14.94 25.97 -13.35
CA ASP A 201 -15.05 24.53 -13.20
C ASP A 201 -15.76 24.16 -11.90
N TYR A 202 -16.67 23.20 -12.02
CA TYR A 202 -17.43 22.64 -10.91
C TYR A 202 -17.15 21.14 -10.80
N TYR A 203 -16.36 20.75 -9.83
CA TYR A 203 -16.02 19.34 -9.62
C TYR A 203 -17.11 18.67 -8.79
N ILE A 204 -17.88 17.78 -9.43
CA ILE A 204 -18.98 17.02 -8.83
C ILE A 204 -18.62 15.54 -8.93
N TYR A 205 -18.33 14.90 -7.80
CA TYR A 205 -17.79 13.53 -7.76
C TYR A 205 -18.85 12.48 -7.47
N ASN A 206 -19.93 12.84 -6.79
CA ASN A 206 -20.92 11.89 -6.31
C ASN A 206 -22.32 12.50 -6.26
N CYS A 207 -23.34 11.66 -6.36
CA CYS A 207 -24.76 12.01 -6.23
C CYS A 207 -25.49 10.92 -5.45
N CYS A 208 -26.43 11.33 -4.59
CA CYS A 208 -27.25 10.42 -3.79
C CYS A 208 -28.73 10.83 -3.88
N GLN A 209 -29.64 9.91 -3.58
CA GLN A 209 -31.08 10.20 -3.50
C GLN A 209 -31.64 9.83 -2.14
N ASP A 210 -32.58 10.66 -1.61
CA ASP A 210 -33.38 10.30 -0.45
C ASP A 210 -34.57 9.39 -0.84
N LYS A 211 -35.40 9.02 0.13
CA LYS A 211 -36.60 8.19 -0.09
C LYS A 211 -37.66 8.84 -0.98
N ASP A 212 -37.66 10.17 -1.11
CA ASP A 212 -38.62 10.93 -1.92
C ASP A 212 -38.07 11.21 -3.33
N GLY A 213 -36.83 10.73 -3.63
CA GLY A 213 -36.14 10.86 -4.91
C GLY A 213 -35.42 12.21 -5.09
N ASN A 214 -35.36 13.05 -4.06
CA ASN A 214 -34.59 14.27 -4.14
C ASN A 214 -33.10 13.95 -4.37
N LEU A 215 -32.43 14.72 -5.22
CA LEU A 215 -31.04 14.58 -5.58
C LEU A 215 -30.16 15.43 -4.66
N TYR A 216 -29.11 14.82 -4.15
CA TYR A 216 -28.08 15.44 -3.32
C TYR A 216 -26.75 15.31 -4.03
N PHE A 217 -26.06 16.41 -4.21
CA PHE A 217 -24.69 16.41 -4.73
C PHE A 217 -23.90 17.54 -4.12
N TYR A 218 -22.60 17.33 -4.09
CA TYR A 218 -21.64 18.29 -3.61
C TYR A 218 -20.79 18.75 -4.78
N TYR A 219 -20.49 20.04 -4.82
CA TYR A 219 -19.53 20.60 -5.77
C TYR A 219 -18.49 21.46 -5.06
N SER A 220 -17.29 21.53 -5.63
CA SER A 220 -16.25 22.46 -5.27
C SER A 220 -16.31 23.64 -6.27
N GLY A 221 -16.48 24.85 -5.75
CA GLY A 221 -16.61 26.10 -6.50
C GLY A 221 -15.87 27.24 -5.76
N SER A 222 -16.48 28.44 -5.67
CA SER A 222 -15.95 29.53 -4.85
C SER A 222 -15.96 29.17 -3.37
N GLN A 223 -16.98 28.41 -2.96
CA GLN A 223 -17.09 27.72 -1.69
C GLN A 223 -17.67 26.33 -1.95
N SER A 224 -17.15 25.33 -1.26
CA SER A 224 -17.72 23.99 -1.32
C SER A 224 -19.16 24.00 -0.84
N THR A 225 -20.07 23.39 -1.61
CA THR A 225 -21.50 23.53 -1.35
C THR A 225 -22.27 22.23 -1.62
N LEU A 226 -23.09 21.80 -0.66
CA LEU A 226 -24.08 20.76 -0.85
C LEU A 226 -25.34 21.34 -1.51
N VAL A 227 -25.81 20.74 -2.59
CA VAL A 227 -27.03 21.11 -3.32
C VAL A 227 -28.07 20.03 -3.15
N VAL A 228 -29.30 20.45 -2.91
CA VAL A 228 -30.46 19.58 -2.87
C VAL A 228 -31.48 20.05 -3.92
N ALA A 229 -31.83 19.13 -4.85
CA ALA A 229 -32.81 19.37 -5.90
C ALA A 229 -33.95 18.34 -5.82
N ASP A 230 -35.12 18.68 -6.36
CA ASP A 230 -36.17 17.69 -6.53
C ASP A 230 -35.88 16.70 -7.67
N PRO A 231 -36.64 15.60 -7.82
CA PRO A 231 -36.39 14.61 -8.87
C PRO A 231 -36.39 15.14 -10.30
N SER A 232 -37.03 16.30 -10.54
CA SER A 232 -37.02 16.96 -11.84
C SER A 232 -35.81 17.87 -12.08
N GLY A 233 -34.91 17.98 -11.11
CA GLY A 233 -33.75 18.88 -11.19
C GLY A 233 -34.04 20.34 -10.78
N LYS A 234 -35.13 20.60 -10.10
CA LYS A 234 -35.41 21.95 -9.57
C LYS A 234 -34.71 22.12 -8.23
N LEU A 235 -33.93 23.19 -8.12
CA LEU A 235 -33.26 23.57 -6.88
C LEU A 235 -34.27 23.74 -5.72
N LEU A 236 -34.05 23.00 -4.65
CA LEU A 236 -34.80 23.13 -3.39
C LEU A 236 -34.06 24.07 -2.41
N PHE A 237 -32.82 23.84 -2.18
CA PHE A 237 -31.90 24.67 -1.37
C PHE A 237 -30.46 24.23 -1.54
N SER A 238 -29.54 25.00 -0.98
CA SER A 238 -28.11 24.64 -0.88
C SER A 238 -27.59 24.96 0.51
N ILE A 239 -26.54 24.27 0.91
CA ILE A 239 -25.82 24.44 2.18
C ILE A 239 -24.34 24.69 1.86
N PRO A 240 -23.84 25.92 1.94
CA PRO A 240 -22.42 26.21 1.86
C PRO A 240 -21.70 25.60 3.06
N GLU A 241 -20.67 24.78 2.82
CA GLU A 241 -19.89 24.11 3.86
C GLU A 241 -18.52 23.68 3.30
N ASP A 242 -17.47 24.36 3.70
CA ASP A 242 -16.11 24.13 3.15
C ASP A 242 -15.50 22.78 3.53
N ASN A 243 -16.09 22.10 4.49
CA ASN A 243 -15.56 20.86 5.05
C ASN A 243 -16.39 19.62 4.68
N ILE A 244 -17.01 19.58 3.51
CA ILE A 244 -17.71 18.39 3.00
C ILE A 244 -16.72 17.47 2.28
N SER A 245 -16.76 16.16 2.56
CA SER A 245 -15.92 15.17 1.89
C SER A 245 -16.47 14.64 0.56
N GLY A 246 -17.70 14.99 0.19
CA GLY A 246 -18.37 14.41 -0.96
C GLY A 246 -18.93 12.99 -0.73
N ASN A 247 -18.62 12.34 0.39
CA ASN A 247 -19.19 11.05 0.75
C ASN A 247 -20.60 11.22 1.32
N MET A 248 -21.57 10.60 0.66
CA MET A 248 -22.99 10.67 1.00
C MET A 248 -23.61 9.28 0.97
N VAL A 249 -24.57 9.04 1.86
CA VAL A 249 -25.26 7.76 1.95
C VAL A 249 -26.73 7.93 2.32
N ARG A 250 -27.59 7.13 1.69
CA ARG A 250 -28.99 7.01 2.11
C ARG A 250 -29.09 6.05 3.30
N LEU A 251 -29.56 6.56 4.42
CA LEU A 251 -29.81 5.80 5.63
C LEU A 251 -31.01 4.85 5.44
N ASN A 252 -31.15 3.87 6.32
CA ASN A 252 -32.29 2.93 6.28
C ASN A 252 -33.68 3.59 6.45
N ASP A 253 -33.74 4.76 7.10
CA ASP A 253 -34.95 5.56 7.25
C ASP A 253 -35.24 6.46 6.02
N GLY A 254 -34.35 6.44 5.03
CA GLY A 254 -34.44 7.15 3.78
C GLY A 254 -33.93 8.58 3.76
N ARG A 255 -33.41 9.08 4.89
CA ARG A 255 -32.67 10.36 4.92
C ARG A 255 -31.30 10.19 4.27
N VAL A 256 -30.71 11.28 3.84
CA VAL A 256 -29.31 11.31 3.36
C VAL A 256 -28.43 11.86 4.49
N ALA A 257 -27.34 11.17 4.75
CA ALA A 257 -26.26 11.64 5.61
C ALA A 257 -25.01 11.96 4.77
N VAL A 258 -24.29 12.99 5.19
CA VAL A 258 -23.12 13.55 4.49
C VAL A 258 -21.96 13.61 5.47
N MET A 259 -20.77 13.20 5.02
CA MET A 259 -19.54 13.30 5.79
C MET A 259 -19.00 14.72 5.75
N CYS A 260 -18.79 15.31 6.91
CA CYS A 260 -18.22 16.63 7.09
C CYS A 260 -16.91 16.54 7.87
N TYR A 261 -15.91 17.32 7.45
CA TYR A 261 -14.65 17.49 8.16
C TYR A 261 -14.73 18.77 8.99
N GLY A 262 -14.44 18.71 10.29
CA GLY A 262 -14.36 19.83 11.21
C GLY A 262 -13.14 19.64 12.12
N GLU A 263 -13.21 20.12 13.36
CA GLU A 263 -12.23 19.74 14.39
C GLU A 263 -12.20 18.20 14.58
N ASN A 264 -13.36 17.54 14.32
CA ASN A 264 -13.50 16.11 14.22
C ASN A 264 -14.33 15.77 12.96
N MET A 265 -14.14 14.58 12.40
CA MET A 265 -15.01 14.04 11.36
C MET A 265 -16.41 13.82 11.92
N GLU A 266 -17.44 14.26 11.21
CA GLU A 266 -18.82 14.13 11.63
C GLU A 266 -19.75 13.79 10.46
N MET A 267 -20.60 12.79 10.62
CA MET A 267 -21.62 12.43 9.65
C MET A 267 -22.94 13.09 10.04
N ARG A 268 -23.45 14.01 9.21
CA ARG A 268 -24.65 14.80 9.46
C ARG A 268 -25.76 14.45 8.49
N THR A 269 -26.98 14.31 9.00
CA THR A 269 -28.16 14.20 8.14
C THR A 269 -28.55 15.55 7.54
N VAL A 270 -29.28 15.51 6.42
CA VAL A 270 -29.85 16.72 5.80
C VAL A 270 -31.32 16.84 6.15
N ASP A 271 -31.73 17.98 6.73
CA ASP A 271 -33.12 18.30 7.01
C ASP A 271 -33.74 19.08 5.82
N VAL A 272 -34.50 18.36 4.99
CA VAL A 272 -35.15 18.95 3.80
C VAL A 272 -36.21 19.99 4.20
N GLN A 273 -36.92 19.81 5.32
CA GLN A 273 -37.96 20.75 5.75
C GLN A 273 -37.36 22.02 6.35
N GLY A 274 -36.34 21.86 7.18
CA GLY A 274 -35.58 22.97 7.76
C GLY A 274 -34.61 23.63 6.79
N LYS A 275 -34.34 23.01 5.65
CA LYS A 275 -33.39 23.46 4.60
C LYS A 275 -32.00 23.69 5.18
N GLY A 276 -31.48 22.71 5.90
CA GLY A 276 -30.20 22.80 6.57
C GLY A 276 -29.70 21.46 7.05
N TRP A 277 -28.70 21.49 7.93
CA TRP A 277 -28.18 20.29 8.60
C TRP A 277 -29.19 19.78 9.64
N GLY A 278 -29.38 18.48 9.67
CA GLY A 278 -30.11 17.75 10.68
C GLY A 278 -29.22 17.18 11.78
N ASP A 279 -29.67 16.11 12.41
CA ASP A 279 -28.92 15.45 13.49
C ASP A 279 -27.68 14.73 12.98
N SER A 280 -26.64 14.67 13.82
CA SER A 280 -25.47 13.84 13.59
C SER A 280 -25.79 12.36 13.83
N VAL A 281 -25.14 11.49 13.05
CA VAL A 281 -25.17 10.04 13.23
C VAL A 281 -23.78 9.54 13.55
N THR A 282 -23.66 8.29 14.03
CA THR A 282 -22.34 7.70 14.33
C THR A 282 -21.43 7.80 13.11
N THR A 283 -20.21 8.29 13.34
CA THR A 283 -19.17 8.47 12.33
C THR A 283 -18.13 7.38 12.49
N PRO A 284 -17.77 6.61 11.43
CA PRO A 284 -16.67 5.66 11.51
C PRO A 284 -15.33 6.40 11.63
N ALA A 285 -14.40 5.79 12.37
CA ALA A 285 -13.05 6.36 12.54
C ALA A 285 -12.19 6.19 11.29
N ASP A 286 -12.45 5.14 10.49
CA ASP A 286 -11.78 4.82 9.24
C ASP A 286 -12.80 4.32 8.22
N TYR A 287 -12.71 4.76 6.97
CA TYR A 287 -13.61 4.35 5.90
C TYR A 287 -13.00 4.63 4.51
N ASN A 288 -13.41 3.80 3.53
CA ASN A 288 -13.13 4.03 2.11
C ASN A 288 -14.41 4.46 1.38
N ASN A 289 -15.46 3.64 1.43
CA ASN A 289 -16.71 3.88 0.73
C ASN A 289 -17.90 3.66 1.65
N PHE A 290 -19.01 4.37 1.39
CA PHE A 290 -20.29 4.18 2.06
C PHE A 290 -21.31 3.49 1.15
N TYR A 291 -22.17 2.65 1.75
CA TYR A 291 -23.24 1.96 1.06
C TYR A 291 -24.55 2.17 1.81
N ASN A 292 -25.65 2.24 1.04
CA ASN A 292 -26.98 2.54 1.57
C ASN A 292 -27.40 1.58 2.69
N GLY A 293 -28.13 2.11 3.66
CA GLY A 293 -28.68 1.35 4.76
C GLY A 293 -29.78 0.35 4.33
N SER A 294 -29.98 -0.66 5.13
CA SER A 294 -31.04 -1.67 4.98
C SER A 294 -31.79 -1.85 6.30
N ALA A 295 -32.70 -2.84 6.38
CA ALA A 295 -33.52 -3.06 7.57
C ALA A 295 -32.71 -3.23 8.87
N ASP A 296 -31.55 -3.83 8.82
CA ASP A 296 -30.77 -4.19 10.00
C ASP A 296 -29.71 -3.17 10.39
N TYR A 297 -29.28 -2.31 9.43
CA TYR A 297 -28.21 -1.34 9.63
C TYR A 297 -28.58 0.01 9.06
N LEU A 298 -28.26 1.06 9.83
CA LEU A 298 -28.48 2.45 9.46
C LEU A 298 -27.79 2.79 8.14
N TYR A 299 -26.54 2.34 7.98
CA TYR A 299 -25.75 2.35 6.77
C TYR A 299 -24.65 1.30 6.85
N TYR A 300 -24.01 1.02 5.70
CA TYR A 300 -22.79 0.20 5.62
C TYR A 300 -21.63 1.04 5.14
N TYR A 301 -20.40 0.57 5.41
CA TYR A 301 -19.19 1.17 4.87
C TYR A 301 -18.08 0.13 4.73
N SER A 302 -17.10 0.40 3.88
CA SER A 302 -15.86 -0.39 3.82
C SER A 302 -14.69 0.36 4.43
N THR A 303 -13.79 -0.39 5.03
CA THR A 303 -12.42 0.01 5.34
C THR A 303 -11.46 -0.56 4.29
N SER A 304 -10.15 -0.38 4.46
CA SER A 304 -9.13 -1.00 3.60
C SER A 304 -9.18 -2.53 3.57
N SER A 305 -9.80 -3.19 4.54
CA SER A 305 -9.80 -4.65 4.66
C SER A 305 -11.19 -5.27 4.78
N SER A 306 -12.19 -4.54 5.25
CA SER A 306 -13.45 -5.12 5.76
C SER A 306 -14.68 -4.36 5.31
N VAL A 307 -15.83 -5.03 5.35
CA VAL A 307 -17.15 -4.39 5.27
C VAL A 307 -17.78 -4.36 6.65
N MET A 308 -18.27 -3.19 7.01
CA MET A 308 -18.83 -2.85 8.33
C MET A 308 -20.27 -2.43 8.22
N GLY A 309 -21.05 -2.65 9.26
CA GLY A 309 -22.43 -2.16 9.40
C GLY A 309 -22.58 -1.29 10.65
N CYS A 310 -23.19 -0.12 10.51
CA CYS A 310 -23.54 0.76 11.61
C CYS A 310 -25.03 0.61 11.96
N LYS A 311 -25.36 0.30 13.22
CA LYS A 311 -26.73 0.19 13.70
C LYS A 311 -27.29 1.55 14.14
N GLU A 312 -28.62 1.61 14.32
CA GLU A 312 -29.30 2.83 14.79
C GLU A 312 -28.83 3.31 16.18
N ASP A 313 -28.40 2.38 17.04
CA ASP A 313 -27.86 2.69 18.37
C ASP A 313 -26.39 3.14 18.36
N GLY A 314 -25.79 3.23 17.18
CA GLY A 314 -24.40 3.60 17.01
C GLY A 314 -23.40 2.43 17.12
N THR A 315 -23.88 1.21 17.33
CA THR A 315 -23.01 0.02 17.36
C THR A 315 -22.47 -0.26 15.95
N ILE A 316 -21.16 -0.41 15.82
CA ILE A 316 -20.47 -0.81 14.59
C ILE A 316 -20.12 -2.29 14.68
N GLU A 317 -20.47 -3.06 13.66
CA GLU A 317 -20.19 -4.49 13.55
C GLU A 317 -19.42 -4.79 12.25
N LYS A 318 -18.36 -5.60 12.36
CA LYS A 318 -17.69 -6.16 11.19
C LYS A 318 -18.54 -7.26 10.58
N LEU A 319 -18.88 -7.14 9.29
CA LEU A 319 -19.61 -8.19 8.57
C LEU A 319 -18.63 -9.24 8.07
N PHE A 320 -17.57 -8.84 7.36
CA PHE A 320 -16.52 -9.72 6.87
C PHE A 320 -15.26 -8.94 6.47
N THR A 321 -14.17 -9.69 6.27
CA THR A 321 -12.93 -9.19 5.67
C THR A 321 -12.83 -9.73 4.24
N TRP A 322 -12.49 -8.87 3.26
CA TRP A 322 -12.44 -9.25 1.84
C TRP A 322 -11.56 -10.48 1.57
N LEU A 323 -10.34 -10.50 2.11
CA LEU A 323 -9.44 -11.63 1.95
C LEU A 323 -9.97 -12.94 2.53
N ASN A 324 -10.75 -12.87 3.62
CA ASN A 324 -11.39 -14.05 4.18
C ASN A 324 -12.59 -14.54 3.35
N CYS A 325 -12.94 -13.80 2.29
CA CYS A 325 -13.88 -14.22 1.25
C CYS A 325 -13.18 -14.54 -0.08
N ASP A 326 -11.84 -14.68 -0.06
CA ASP A 326 -10.98 -14.95 -1.21
C ASP A 326 -11.06 -13.85 -2.30
N LEU A 327 -11.23 -12.57 -1.87
CA LEU A 327 -11.32 -11.38 -2.71
C LEU A 327 -10.24 -10.36 -2.37
N ASP A 328 -9.71 -9.70 -3.40
CA ASP A 328 -8.94 -8.47 -3.26
C ASP A 328 -9.84 -7.26 -3.51
N GLN A 329 -9.89 -6.34 -2.54
CA GLN A 329 -10.67 -5.11 -2.68
C GLN A 329 -10.17 -4.24 -3.84
N ASP A 330 -8.87 -4.24 -4.14
CA ASP A 330 -8.28 -3.41 -5.17
C ASP A 330 -8.67 -3.86 -6.59
N GLU A 331 -9.12 -5.11 -6.75
CA GLU A 331 -9.67 -5.64 -8.01
C GLU A 331 -11.14 -5.27 -8.23
N LEU A 332 -11.85 -4.78 -7.17
CA LEU A 332 -13.27 -4.49 -7.23
C LEU A 332 -13.53 -3.12 -7.84
N GLN A 333 -14.36 -3.07 -8.87
CA GLN A 333 -14.71 -1.84 -9.59
C GLN A 333 -16.05 -1.26 -9.18
N GLY A 334 -16.99 -2.08 -8.73
CA GLY A 334 -18.27 -1.64 -8.21
C GLY A 334 -18.75 -2.58 -7.13
N VAL A 335 -19.00 -2.02 -5.93
CA VAL A 335 -19.48 -2.77 -4.77
C VAL A 335 -20.85 -2.24 -4.38
N THR A 336 -21.80 -3.13 -4.17
CA THR A 336 -23.13 -2.83 -3.63
C THR A 336 -23.45 -3.74 -2.47
N VAL A 337 -23.81 -3.18 -1.32
CA VAL A 337 -24.33 -3.92 -0.16
C VAL A 337 -25.85 -3.92 -0.24
N ASN A 338 -26.45 -5.02 -0.68
CA ASN A 338 -27.91 -5.14 -0.73
C ASN A 338 -28.50 -5.27 0.67
N SER A 339 -27.83 -6.04 1.52
CA SER A 339 -28.16 -6.25 2.93
C SER A 339 -26.99 -6.89 3.66
N ALA A 340 -27.11 -7.09 4.96
CA ALA A 340 -26.15 -7.90 5.73
C ALA A 340 -26.06 -9.37 5.25
N GLU A 341 -27.00 -9.85 4.46
CA GLU A 341 -26.99 -11.22 3.94
C GLU A 341 -26.34 -11.33 2.55
N GLN A 342 -26.18 -10.19 1.83
CA GLN A 342 -25.70 -10.22 0.44
C GLN A 342 -24.93 -8.96 0.05
N VAL A 343 -23.73 -9.16 -0.44
CA VAL A 343 -22.85 -8.14 -1.05
C VAL A 343 -22.52 -8.55 -2.48
N ILE A 344 -22.52 -7.60 -3.38
CA ILE A 344 -22.29 -7.80 -4.81
C ILE A 344 -21.11 -6.92 -5.24
N ALA A 345 -20.26 -7.45 -6.09
CA ALA A 345 -19.18 -6.70 -6.71
C ALA A 345 -18.99 -7.12 -8.17
N VAL A 346 -18.50 -6.21 -9.00
CA VAL A 346 -17.89 -6.53 -10.29
C VAL A 346 -16.39 -6.32 -10.17
N ARG A 347 -15.61 -7.16 -10.82
CA ARG A 347 -14.15 -7.09 -10.77
C ARG A 347 -13.49 -7.37 -12.11
N ASN A 348 -12.29 -6.82 -12.26
CA ASN A 348 -11.37 -7.21 -13.33
C ASN A 348 -10.36 -8.19 -12.73
N ASP A 349 -10.27 -9.37 -13.28
CA ASP A 349 -9.26 -10.38 -12.90
C ASP A 349 -8.08 -10.30 -13.86
N TRP A 350 -6.97 -9.75 -13.37
CA TRP A 350 -5.70 -9.58 -14.10
C TRP A 350 -4.68 -10.68 -13.75
N SER A 351 -5.07 -11.71 -12.99
CA SER A 351 -4.17 -12.75 -12.51
C SER A 351 -3.66 -13.71 -13.61
N SER A 352 -4.19 -13.59 -14.83
CA SER A 352 -3.77 -14.41 -15.96
C SER A 352 -3.39 -13.54 -17.17
N ASP A 353 -2.62 -14.12 -18.11
CA ASP A 353 -2.25 -13.49 -19.39
C ASP A 353 -3.49 -13.05 -20.23
N THR A 354 -4.64 -13.59 -19.91
CA THR A 354 -5.92 -13.22 -20.53
C THR A 354 -6.83 -12.69 -19.42
N PRO A 355 -6.91 -11.37 -19.24
CA PRO A 355 -7.79 -10.75 -18.25
C PRO A 355 -9.23 -11.19 -18.42
N SER A 356 -9.95 -11.39 -17.33
CA SER A 356 -11.37 -11.72 -17.34
C SER A 356 -12.15 -10.79 -16.42
N ASN A 357 -13.42 -10.58 -16.76
CA ASN A 357 -14.34 -9.80 -15.96
C ASN A 357 -15.33 -10.72 -15.26
N GLU A 358 -15.62 -10.44 -14.00
CA GLU A 358 -16.47 -11.30 -13.18
C GLU A 358 -17.49 -10.50 -12.39
N LEU A 359 -18.69 -11.06 -12.28
CA LEU A 359 -19.66 -10.73 -11.23
C LEU A 359 -19.35 -11.61 -10.03
N VAL A 360 -19.22 -11.01 -8.85
CA VAL A 360 -19.03 -11.72 -7.59
C VAL A 360 -20.23 -11.46 -6.68
N VAL A 361 -20.86 -12.53 -6.21
CA VAL A 361 -21.98 -12.46 -5.26
C VAL A 361 -21.58 -13.14 -3.97
N LEU A 362 -21.43 -12.35 -2.92
CA LEU A 362 -21.15 -12.87 -1.58
C LEU A 362 -22.46 -13.07 -0.83
N ASN A 363 -22.72 -14.30 -0.44
CA ASN A 363 -23.88 -14.67 0.35
C ASN A 363 -23.45 -15.09 1.76
N ARG A 364 -24.11 -14.54 2.79
CA ARG A 364 -23.93 -14.97 4.16
C ARG A 364 -24.49 -16.37 4.32
N THR A 365 -23.64 -17.34 4.62
CA THR A 365 -23.95 -18.77 4.56
C THR A 365 -23.52 -19.47 5.83
N GLU A 366 -24.33 -20.41 6.30
CA GLU A 366 -23.96 -21.35 7.34
C GLU A 366 -23.22 -22.54 6.72
N VAL A 367 -21.95 -22.70 7.07
CA VAL A 367 -21.09 -23.77 6.59
C VAL A 367 -21.03 -24.87 7.64
N ALA A 368 -21.50 -26.08 7.27
CA ALA A 368 -21.46 -27.24 8.13
C ALA A 368 -20.00 -27.68 8.41
N PRO A 369 -19.72 -28.30 9.59
CA PRO A 369 -18.36 -28.65 10.00
C PRO A 369 -17.59 -29.49 8.97
N GLU A 370 -18.26 -30.40 8.29
CA GLU A 370 -17.68 -31.29 7.28
C GLU A 370 -17.26 -30.57 5.98
N ASN A 371 -17.76 -29.35 5.78
CA ASN A 371 -17.47 -28.51 4.61
C ASN A 371 -16.51 -27.36 4.96
N GLN A 372 -16.07 -27.26 6.23
CA GLN A 372 -15.13 -26.24 6.65
C GLN A 372 -13.72 -26.64 6.22
N ARG A 373 -13.04 -25.74 5.49
CA ARG A 373 -11.61 -25.89 5.20
C ARG A 373 -10.79 -25.72 6.47
N GLN A 374 -9.70 -26.45 6.61
CA GLN A 374 -8.76 -26.21 7.68
C GLN A 374 -8.18 -24.79 7.54
N THR A 375 -8.18 -24.03 8.63
CA THR A 375 -7.70 -22.66 8.63
C THR A 375 -6.33 -22.57 9.29
N LEU A 376 -5.38 -21.91 8.59
CA LEU A 376 -4.12 -21.44 9.13
C LEU A 376 -4.22 -19.94 9.38
N LYS A 377 -3.94 -19.51 10.61
CA LYS A 377 -3.98 -18.10 10.99
C LYS A 377 -2.67 -17.42 10.69
N LEU A 378 -2.69 -16.39 9.87
CA LEU A 378 -1.56 -15.53 9.56
C LEU A 378 -1.72 -14.18 10.27
N ALA A 379 -0.83 -13.89 11.21
CA ALA A 379 -0.78 -12.57 11.84
C ALA A 379 0.05 -11.61 11.02
N VAL A 380 -0.49 -10.42 10.79
CA VAL A 380 0.20 -9.31 10.11
C VAL A 380 0.02 -8.01 10.88
N MET A 381 0.99 -7.08 10.75
CA MET A 381 0.85 -5.67 11.14
C MET A 381 0.61 -4.78 9.92
N TRP A 382 0.95 -5.27 8.77
CA TRP A 382 0.74 -4.67 7.47
C TRP A 382 0.72 -5.78 6.43
N LEU A 383 -0.12 -5.63 5.42
CA LEU A 383 -0.29 -6.63 4.37
C LEU A 383 0.16 -6.04 3.04
N SER A 384 1.31 -6.50 2.52
CA SER A 384 1.79 -6.09 1.20
C SER A 384 0.87 -6.62 0.10
N TYR A 385 0.87 -5.92 -1.04
CA TYR A 385 0.14 -6.36 -2.24
C TYR A 385 0.53 -7.79 -2.65
N ASP A 386 1.81 -8.10 -2.59
CA ASP A 386 2.35 -9.42 -2.96
C ASP A 386 1.88 -10.54 -2.03
N LEU A 387 1.95 -10.30 -0.71
CA LEU A 387 1.48 -11.27 0.27
C LEU A 387 -0.04 -11.50 0.15
N ARG A 388 -0.79 -10.46 -0.19
CA ARG A 388 -2.23 -10.54 -0.46
C ARG A 388 -2.51 -11.48 -1.63
N ASN A 389 -1.80 -11.32 -2.74
CA ASN A 389 -1.93 -12.18 -3.92
C ASN A 389 -1.56 -13.63 -3.62
N ASP A 390 -0.44 -13.84 -2.90
CA ASP A 390 -0.02 -15.19 -2.48
C ASP A 390 -1.11 -15.89 -1.64
N ILE A 391 -1.78 -15.15 -0.74
CA ILE A 391 -2.89 -15.67 0.08
C ILE A 391 -4.08 -16.04 -0.80
N LEU A 392 -4.46 -15.17 -1.73
CA LEU A 392 -5.58 -15.43 -2.64
C LEU A 392 -5.33 -16.63 -3.51
N ASP A 393 -4.15 -16.74 -4.10
CA ASP A 393 -3.74 -17.86 -4.94
C ASP A 393 -3.71 -19.16 -4.15
N PHE A 394 -3.14 -19.12 -2.94
CA PHE A 394 -3.15 -20.30 -2.07
C PHE A 394 -4.58 -20.73 -1.73
N ASN A 395 -5.44 -19.80 -1.31
CA ASN A 395 -6.80 -20.09 -0.90
C ASN A 395 -7.66 -20.63 -2.07
N ARG A 396 -7.49 -20.08 -3.27
CA ARG A 396 -8.20 -20.55 -4.49
C ARG A 396 -7.75 -21.93 -4.93
N ASN A 397 -6.46 -22.26 -4.78
CA ASN A 397 -5.87 -23.50 -5.26
C ASN A 397 -5.80 -24.62 -4.22
N ASN A 398 -6.24 -24.40 -2.97
CA ASN A 398 -6.21 -25.38 -1.90
C ASN A 398 -7.60 -25.59 -1.26
N PRO A 399 -8.36 -26.62 -1.72
CA PRO A 399 -9.71 -26.85 -1.23
C PRO A 399 -9.76 -27.32 0.23
N ASP A 400 -8.70 -27.93 0.75
CA ASP A 400 -8.65 -28.54 2.08
C ASP A 400 -8.19 -27.56 3.17
N CYS A 401 -7.45 -26.52 2.80
CA CYS A 401 -6.85 -25.57 3.73
C CYS A 401 -6.89 -24.15 3.17
N ARG A 402 -7.01 -23.18 4.07
CA ARG A 402 -6.96 -21.76 3.73
C ARG A 402 -6.12 -20.97 4.73
N ILE A 403 -5.60 -19.84 4.28
CA ILE A 403 -5.02 -18.79 5.13
C ILE A 403 -6.14 -17.83 5.55
N GLU A 404 -6.24 -17.57 6.85
CA GLU A 404 -7.07 -16.51 7.44
C GLU A 404 -6.16 -15.43 8.01
N VAL A 405 -6.30 -14.22 7.47
CA VAL A 405 -5.50 -13.08 7.92
C VAL A 405 -6.07 -12.54 9.23
N GLN A 406 -5.18 -12.33 10.20
CA GLN A 406 -5.43 -11.60 11.43
C GLN A 406 -4.58 -10.32 11.38
N ASP A 407 -5.22 -9.21 11.03
CA ASP A 407 -4.56 -7.91 10.96
C ASP A 407 -4.55 -7.26 12.34
N TYR A 408 -3.37 -7.17 12.93
CA TYR A 408 -3.20 -6.56 14.24
C TYR A 408 -3.09 -5.03 14.19
N SER A 409 -2.89 -4.44 13.01
CA SER A 409 -2.92 -2.98 12.85
C SER A 409 -4.29 -2.38 13.20
N GLU A 410 -5.37 -3.18 13.06
CA GLU A 410 -6.73 -2.78 13.47
C GLU A 410 -6.83 -2.37 14.95
N PHE A 411 -5.88 -2.76 15.81
CA PHE A 411 -5.84 -2.39 17.23
C PHE A 411 -5.07 -1.09 17.49
N ASN A 412 -4.38 -0.54 16.48
CA ASN A 412 -3.70 0.74 16.60
C ASN A 412 -4.73 1.88 16.74
N THR A 413 -4.33 2.92 17.46
CA THR A 413 -5.14 4.12 17.62
C THR A 413 -4.31 5.35 17.26
N PRO A 414 -4.93 6.51 16.98
CA PRO A 414 -4.18 7.75 16.76
C PRO A 414 -3.25 8.14 17.93
N ASP A 415 -3.57 7.68 19.15
CA ASP A 415 -2.79 7.94 20.35
C ASP A 415 -1.76 6.84 20.65
N ASP A 416 -1.90 5.65 20.04
CA ASP A 416 -1.01 4.49 20.24
C ASP A 416 -0.90 3.64 18.97
N TYR A 417 0.09 3.94 18.14
CA TYR A 417 0.40 3.20 16.90
C TYR A 417 1.08 1.84 17.15
N GLN A 418 1.42 1.53 18.41
CA GLN A 418 2.06 0.26 18.82
C GLN A 418 1.09 -0.70 19.51
N ALA A 419 -0.18 -0.33 19.66
CA ALA A 419 -1.17 -1.15 20.37
C ALA A 419 -1.35 -2.54 19.74
N GLY A 420 -1.36 -2.61 18.41
CA GLY A 420 -1.43 -3.87 17.67
C GLY A 420 -0.24 -4.79 17.90
N MET A 421 0.98 -4.25 17.81
CA MET A 421 2.21 -5.00 18.08
C MET A 421 2.27 -5.48 19.54
N THR A 422 1.89 -4.62 20.48
CA THR A 422 1.79 -4.96 21.91
C THR A 422 0.80 -6.11 22.15
N LYS A 423 -0.34 -6.08 21.48
CA LYS A 423 -1.34 -7.15 21.55
C LYS A 423 -0.80 -8.46 21.00
N LEU A 424 -0.24 -8.44 19.78
CA LEU A 424 0.35 -9.62 19.14
C LEU A 424 1.42 -10.25 20.04
N THR A 425 2.37 -9.46 20.53
CA THR A 425 3.43 -9.91 21.41
C THR A 425 2.88 -10.53 22.71
N THR A 426 1.85 -9.92 23.30
CA THR A 426 1.16 -10.44 24.49
C THR A 426 0.49 -11.79 24.23
N GLU A 427 -0.16 -11.95 23.09
CA GLU A 427 -0.79 -13.21 22.68
C GLU A 427 0.25 -14.32 22.45
N ILE A 428 1.36 -13.99 21.76
CA ILE A 428 2.49 -14.92 21.56
C ILE A 428 3.03 -15.41 22.91
N ILE A 429 3.32 -14.50 23.84
CA ILE A 429 3.86 -14.84 25.18
C ILE A 429 2.85 -15.65 26.00
N SER A 430 1.55 -15.36 25.88
CA SER A 430 0.50 -16.12 26.57
C SER A 430 0.20 -17.48 25.94
N GLY A 431 0.90 -17.84 24.85
CA GLY A 431 0.77 -19.12 24.18
C GLY A 431 -0.37 -19.21 23.15
N LYS A 432 -0.98 -18.07 22.79
CA LYS A 432 -2.01 -17.96 21.74
C LYS A 432 -1.38 -17.52 20.40
N MET A 433 -0.24 -18.10 20.07
CA MET A 433 0.51 -17.76 18.88
C MET A 433 -0.24 -18.21 17.62
N PRO A 434 -0.40 -17.33 16.60
CA PRO A 434 -0.89 -17.69 15.27
C PRO A 434 -0.02 -18.76 14.60
N ASP A 435 -0.54 -19.44 13.55
CA ASP A 435 0.19 -20.50 12.85
C ASP A 435 1.36 -19.95 12.03
N ILE A 436 1.18 -18.79 11.40
CA ILE A 436 2.16 -18.09 10.59
C ILE A 436 2.21 -16.62 11.06
N LEU A 437 3.38 -16.03 11.02
CA LEU A 437 3.64 -14.65 11.43
C LEU A 437 4.35 -13.90 10.31
N SER A 438 3.89 -12.68 9.96
CA SER A 438 4.78 -11.67 9.39
C SER A 438 5.79 -11.28 10.46
N VAL A 439 7.06 -11.26 10.10
CA VAL A 439 8.15 -11.06 11.06
C VAL A 439 8.54 -9.59 11.24
N ASP A 440 7.93 -8.67 10.48
CA ASP A 440 8.25 -7.26 10.53
C ASP A 440 8.03 -6.68 11.92
N GLY A 441 9.09 -6.10 12.50
CA GLY A 441 9.07 -5.56 13.86
C GLY A 441 9.07 -6.60 14.97
N LEU A 442 9.10 -7.91 14.68
CA LEU A 442 9.15 -8.96 15.70
C LEU A 442 10.59 -9.35 16.06
N PRO A 443 10.88 -9.67 17.32
CA PRO A 443 12.20 -10.09 17.76
C PRO A 443 12.49 -11.56 17.37
N LEU A 444 12.69 -11.80 16.07
CA LEU A 444 12.79 -13.13 15.47
C LEU A 444 13.88 -14.01 16.14
N LYS A 445 15.04 -13.41 16.42
CA LYS A 445 16.16 -14.11 17.09
C LYS A 445 15.77 -14.65 18.46
N GLN A 446 15.03 -13.83 19.24
CA GLN A 446 14.55 -14.24 20.56
C GLN A 446 13.50 -15.34 20.46
N TYR A 447 12.56 -15.21 19.52
CA TYR A 447 11.51 -16.21 19.34
C TYR A 447 12.09 -17.55 18.88
N GLY A 448 13.11 -17.54 18.01
CA GLY A 448 13.86 -18.74 17.64
C GLY A 448 14.58 -19.36 18.81
N ALA A 449 15.32 -18.57 19.64
CA ALA A 449 16.03 -19.04 20.81
C ALA A 449 15.08 -19.65 21.87
N LYS A 450 13.88 -19.07 22.05
CA LYS A 450 12.82 -19.59 22.95
C LYS A 450 12.07 -20.80 22.39
N GLY A 451 12.37 -21.26 21.15
CA GLY A 451 11.69 -22.36 20.51
C GLY A 451 10.23 -22.07 20.18
N LEU A 452 9.86 -20.82 19.99
CA LEU A 452 8.51 -20.42 19.57
C LEU A 452 8.30 -20.60 18.06
N LEU A 453 9.39 -20.53 17.29
CA LEU A 453 9.37 -20.69 15.85
C LEU A 453 9.84 -22.09 15.42
N GLU A 454 9.28 -22.57 14.34
CA GLU A 454 9.68 -23.81 13.69
C GLU A 454 10.96 -23.59 12.86
N ASP A 455 11.86 -24.57 12.88
CA ASP A 455 13.01 -24.61 11.98
C ASP A 455 12.56 -25.04 10.60
N LEU A 456 12.58 -24.14 9.63
CA LEU A 456 12.13 -24.37 8.26
C LEU A 456 13.20 -25.08 7.40
N LEU A 457 14.44 -25.20 7.87
CA LEU A 457 15.52 -25.76 7.09
C LEU A 457 15.31 -27.24 6.72
N PRO A 458 14.78 -28.11 7.62
CA PRO A 458 14.46 -29.50 7.26
C PRO A 458 13.37 -29.61 6.17
N TYR A 459 12.41 -28.67 6.15
CA TYR A 459 11.37 -28.63 5.11
C TYR A 459 11.96 -28.21 3.77
N LEU A 460 12.82 -27.20 3.77
CA LEU A 460 13.53 -26.72 2.58
C LEU A 460 14.43 -27.83 2.01
N ASP A 461 15.19 -28.53 2.86
CA ASP A 461 16.09 -29.61 2.44
C ASP A 461 15.34 -30.79 1.83
N ALA A 462 14.13 -31.08 2.31
CA ALA A 462 13.31 -32.20 1.82
C ALA A 462 12.47 -31.81 0.58
N ASP A 463 12.40 -30.55 0.22
CA ASP A 463 11.54 -30.07 -0.87
C ASP A 463 12.20 -30.29 -2.24
N THR A 464 11.83 -31.39 -2.89
CA THR A 464 12.35 -31.77 -4.22
C THR A 464 11.74 -30.97 -5.37
N GLU A 465 10.57 -30.36 -5.16
CA GLU A 465 9.90 -29.55 -6.17
C GLU A 465 10.56 -28.17 -6.28
N LEU A 466 10.89 -27.55 -5.15
CA LEU A 466 11.68 -26.34 -5.09
C LEU A 466 13.15 -26.59 -5.51
N GLY A 467 13.72 -27.74 -5.18
CA GLY A 467 15.12 -28.08 -5.42
C GLY A 467 16.03 -27.87 -4.19
N GLY A 468 15.45 -27.71 -3.01
CA GLY A 468 16.19 -27.55 -1.76
C GLY A 468 16.93 -26.23 -1.64
N ARG A 469 17.99 -26.21 -0.83
CA ARG A 469 18.80 -25.01 -0.59
C ARG A 469 19.42 -24.41 -1.85
N GLU A 470 19.83 -25.28 -2.80
CA GLU A 470 20.50 -24.89 -4.04
C GLU A 470 19.60 -24.02 -4.95
N ALA A 471 18.29 -24.05 -4.72
CA ALA A 471 17.33 -23.22 -5.43
C ALA A 471 17.33 -21.75 -4.98
N LEU A 472 18.03 -21.41 -3.89
CA LEU A 472 18.04 -20.06 -3.33
C LEU A 472 19.39 -19.36 -3.53
N VAL A 473 19.38 -18.03 -3.55
CA VAL A 473 20.59 -17.20 -3.60
C VAL A 473 21.42 -17.45 -2.33
N GLN A 474 22.52 -18.17 -2.45
CA GLN A 474 23.27 -18.73 -1.32
C GLN A 474 23.77 -17.69 -0.29
N PRO A 475 24.31 -16.51 -0.68
CA PRO A 475 24.69 -15.50 0.29
C PRO A 475 23.51 -15.05 1.17
N VAL A 476 22.32 -14.88 0.58
CA VAL A 476 21.11 -14.48 1.29
C VAL A 476 20.64 -15.58 2.23
N LEU A 477 20.54 -16.83 1.76
CA LEU A 477 20.20 -17.96 2.59
C LEU A 477 21.14 -18.08 3.79
N ASN A 478 22.46 -17.98 3.58
CA ASN A 478 23.44 -18.05 4.66
C ASN A 478 23.26 -16.94 5.70
N ALA A 479 22.91 -15.71 5.26
CA ALA A 479 22.62 -14.59 6.15
C ALA A 479 21.32 -14.77 6.95
N MET A 480 20.37 -15.54 6.43
CA MET A 480 19.09 -15.86 7.11
C MET A 480 19.25 -16.92 8.21
N LEU A 481 20.32 -17.74 8.17
CA LEU A 481 20.51 -18.80 9.13
C LEU A 481 20.90 -18.22 10.50
N GLN A 482 20.21 -18.66 11.54
CA GLN A 482 20.53 -18.39 12.96
C GLN A 482 20.91 -19.71 13.62
N ASP A 483 22.13 -19.84 14.09
CA ASP A 483 22.68 -21.07 14.68
C ASP A 483 22.42 -22.33 13.82
N GLY A 484 22.51 -22.15 12.50
CA GLY A 484 22.30 -23.22 11.52
C GLY A 484 20.84 -23.59 11.26
N LYS A 485 19.87 -22.80 11.74
CA LYS A 485 18.42 -22.98 11.54
C LYS A 485 17.84 -21.86 10.70
N LEU A 486 16.75 -22.14 10.01
CA LEU A 486 16.00 -21.18 9.21
C LEU A 486 14.65 -20.89 9.88
N TYR A 487 14.44 -19.65 10.37
CA TYR A 487 13.20 -19.29 11.05
C TYR A 487 12.24 -18.44 10.23
N GLN A 488 12.66 -17.98 9.06
CA GLN A 488 11.81 -17.19 8.16
C GLN A 488 12.10 -17.50 6.70
N VAL A 489 11.15 -17.19 5.83
CA VAL A 489 11.28 -17.17 4.38
C VAL A 489 10.77 -15.83 3.86
N ALA A 490 11.29 -15.40 2.70
CA ALA A 490 10.85 -14.22 1.98
C ALA A 490 10.89 -14.49 0.48
N SER A 491 10.13 -13.74 -0.31
CA SER A 491 10.13 -13.88 -1.78
C SER A 491 11.27 -13.10 -2.44
N THR A 492 11.62 -11.97 -1.86
CA THR A 492 12.59 -11.02 -2.40
C THR A 492 13.55 -10.52 -1.33
N PHE A 493 14.65 -9.96 -1.78
CA PHE A 493 15.64 -9.34 -0.91
C PHE A 493 16.19 -8.05 -1.51
N GLY A 494 16.78 -7.24 -0.66
CA GLY A 494 17.57 -6.08 -1.03
C GLY A 494 18.98 -6.15 -0.44
N VAL A 495 19.88 -5.31 -0.93
CA VAL A 495 21.23 -5.14 -0.41
C VAL A 495 21.43 -3.71 0.03
N ASN A 496 21.63 -3.53 1.31
CA ASN A 496 21.94 -2.24 1.90
C ASN A 496 23.46 -2.08 2.02
N THR A 497 24.00 -0.98 1.49
CA THR A 497 25.44 -0.71 1.48
C THR A 497 25.70 0.79 1.43
N ALA A 498 26.95 1.20 1.46
CA ALA A 498 27.36 2.54 1.06
C ALA A 498 28.19 2.44 -0.22
N THR A 499 27.97 3.41 -1.11
CA THR A 499 28.69 3.59 -2.36
C THR A 499 29.62 4.78 -2.29
N THR A 500 30.75 4.73 -2.99
CA THR A 500 31.70 5.82 -3.12
C THR A 500 32.50 5.67 -4.42
N SER A 501 33.46 6.54 -4.64
CA SER A 501 34.35 6.48 -5.79
C SER A 501 35.71 5.89 -5.40
N LYS A 502 36.19 4.94 -6.20
CA LYS A 502 37.56 4.38 -6.11
C LYS A 502 38.62 5.47 -6.12
N ARG A 503 38.40 6.56 -6.85
CA ARG A 503 39.26 7.72 -6.89
C ARG A 503 39.46 8.37 -5.52
N LEU A 504 38.43 8.37 -4.67
CA LEU A 504 38.43 9.02 -3.36
C LEU A 504 39.09 8.16 -2.27
N VAL A 505 38.85 6.86 -2.29
CA VAL A 505 39.23 5.97 -1.16
C VAL A 505 40.12 4.79 -1.57
N GLY A 506 40.40 4.65 -2.87
CA GLY A 506 41.14 3.49 -3.42
C GLY A 506 40.22 2.29 -3.63
N ASP A 507 40.82 1.14 -3.94
CA ASP A 507 40.13 -0.13 -4.20
C ASP A 507 39.91 -0.87 -2.87
N VAL A 508 38.87 -0.54 -2.14
CA VAL A 508 38.56 -1.10 -0.83
C VAL A 508 37.16 -1.70 -0.80
N THR A 509 36.96 -2.76 -0.03
CA THR A 509 35.69 -3.47 0.11
C THR A 509 35.00 -3.23 1.45
N GLY A 510 35.59 -2.41 2.30
CA GLY A 510 35.08 -2.03 3.61
C GLY A 510 36.05 -1.10 4.31
N TRP A 511 35.57 -0.28 5.21
CA TRP A 511 36.32 0.75 5.91
C TRP A 511 35.83 0.96 7.36
N THR A 512 36.71 1.55 8.14
CA THR A 512 36.42 1.94 9.53
C THR A 512 35.92 3.39 9.59
N LEU A 513 35.34 3.78 10.72
CA LEU A 513 34.97 5.18 11.02
C LEU A 513 36.17 6.13 10.88
N SER A 514 37.36 5.69 11.32
CA SER A 514 38.57 6.49 11.20
C SER A 514 39.02 6.69 9.77
N GLU A 515 38.92 5.69 8.91
CA GLU A 515 39.28 5.77 7.49
C GLU A 515 38.30 6.64 6.72
N ALA A 516 36.99 6.51 6.99
CA ALA A 516 35.97 7.37 6.39
C ALA A 516 36.18 8.86 6.76
N ARG A 517 36.53 9.13 8.04
CA ARG A 517 36.87 10.49 8.47
C ARG A 517 38.10 11.02 7.73
N ALA A 518 39.18 10.23 7.66
CA ALA A 518 40.38 10.62 6.96
C ALA A 518 40.16 10.86 5.46
N ALA A 519 39.27 10.12 4.82
CA ALA A 519 38.88 10.34 3.44
C ALA A 519 38.10 11.66 3.28
N LEU A 520 37.13 11.94 4.18
CA LEU A 520 36.37 13.19 4.17
C LEU A 520 37.28 14.41 4.34
N GLU A 521 38.29 14.35 5.20
CA GLU A 521 39.25 15.44 5.43
C GLU A 521 40.13 15.76 4.21
N GLN A 522 40.15 14.88 3.20
CA GLN A 522 40.88 15.12 1.94
C GLN A 522 40.01 15.79 0.89
N LEU A 523 38.71 15.88 1.10
CA LEU A 523 37.79 16.52 0.17
C LEU A 523 37.86 18.07 0.31
N PRO A 524 37.32 18.80 -0.68
CA PRO A 524 37.25 20.26 -0.60
C PRO A 524 36.50 20.76 0.65
N GLU A 525 36.82 21.97 1.07
CA GLU A 525 36.09 22.63 2.17
C GLU A 525 34.60 22.75 1.80
N GLY A 526 33.72 22.36 2.73
CA GLY A 526 32.26 22.30 2.50
C GLY A 526 31.77 20.98 1.94
N ALA A 527 32.66 20.00 1.71
CA ALA A 527 32.23 18.66 1.36
C ALA A 527 31.55 17.95 2.55
N THR A 528 30.59 17.07 2.25
CA THR A 528 29.80 16.31 3.22
C THR A 528 30.14 14.84 3.18
N LEU A 529 29.86 14.14 4.30
CA LEU A 529 30.04 12.69 4.38
C LEU A 529 29.04 11.97 3.47
N MET A 530 27.79 12.37 3.54
CA MET A 530 26.64 11.85 2.80
C MET A 530 25.88 13.00 2.16
N ASP A 531 24.65 12.76 1.76
CA ASP A 531 23.74 13.79 1.27
C ASP A 531 23.79 15.06 2.12
N ALA A 532 23.84 16.22 1.49
CA ALA A 532 24.05 17.49 2.16
C ALA A 532 22.90 17.89 3.10
N SER A 533 21.73 17.27 2.94
CA SER A 533 20.58 17.44 3.86
C SER A 533 20.72 16.62 5.16
N THR A 534 21.73 15.76 5.25
CA THR A 534 21.94 14.88 6.41
C THR A 534 22.35 15.66 7.65
N THR A 535 21.51 15.65 8.68
CA THR A 535 21.85 16.19 10.00
C THR A 535 22.61 15.16 10.85
N ARG A 536 23.24 15.62 11.95
CA ARG A 536 23.92 14.72 12.87
C ARG A 536 23.00 13.70 13.54
N GLU A 537 21.74 14.05 13.75
CA GLU A 537 20.73 13.14 14.27
C GLU A 537 20.40 12.06 13.24
N THR A 538 20.16 12.46 11.98
CA THR A 538 19.92 11.51 10.88
C THR A 538 21.13 10.61 10.65
N LEU A 539 22.34 11.17 10.66
CA LEU A 539 23.58 10.38 10.52
C LEU A 539 23.73 9.36 11.66
N LEU A 540 23.48 9.77 12.92
CA LEU A 540 23.54 8.84 14.05
C LEU A 540 22.52 7.71 13.87
N ARG A 541 21.30 8.01 13.49
CA ARG A 541 20.26 7.01 13.22
C ARG A 541 20.67 6.03 12.13
N VAL A 542 21.23 6.53 11.04
CA VAL A 542 21.74 5.69 9.93
C VAL A 542 22.88 4.81 10.44
N LEU A 543 23.87 5.36 11.12
CA LEU A 543 25.01 4.58 11.65
C LEU A 543 24.53 3.49 12.63
N CYS A 544 23.56 3.80 13.47
CA CYS A 544 22.98 2.84 14.40
C CYS A 544 22.27 1.70 13.67
N ASN A 545 21.46 1.98 12.65
CA ASN A 545 20.78 0.94 11.86
C ASN A 545 21.73 -0.15 11.32
N TRP A 546 22.99 0.19 11.06
CA TRP A 546 23.98 -0.74 10.48
C TRP A 546 24.91 -1.36 11.51
N ASN A 547 25.03 -0.76 12.69
CA ASN A 547 26.01 -1.17 13.69
C ASN A 547 25.40 -1.69 14.99
N LEU A 548 24.14 -1.39 15.36
CA LEU A 548 23.55 -1.77 16.66
C LEU A 548 23.63 -3.26 16.95
N GLY A 549 23.40 -4.11 15.93
CA GLY A 549 23.50 -5.56 16.09
C GLY A 549 24.86 -6.05 16.58
N SER A 550 25.94 -5.29 16.37
CA SER A 550 27.29 -5.65 16.88
C SER A 550 27.48 -5.37 18.37
N TYR A 551 26.63 -4.53 18.96
CA TYR A 551 26.72 -4.17 20.38
C TYR A 551 25.82 -5.02 21.30
N VAL A 552 24.96 -5.88 20.75
CA VAL A 552 24.00 -6.69 21.52
C VAL A 552 24.10 -8.15 21.14
N ASN A 553 24.39 -8.99 22.11
CA ASN A 553 24.28 -10.45 21.98
C ASN A 553 23.00 -10.91 22.67
N TRP A 554 21.97 -11.19 21.87
CA TRP A 554 20.68 -11.62 22.37
C TRP A 554 20.70 -13.01 23.03
N GLU A 555 21.63 -13.89 22.65
CA GLU A 555 21.77 -15.22 23.22
C GLU A 555 22.34 -15.17 24.66
N THR A 556 23.37 -14.35 24.88
CA THR A 556 24.02 -14.24 26.20
C THR A 556 23.44 -13.10 27.04
N GLY A 557 22.77 -12.12 26.44
CA GLY A 557 22.32 -10.88 27.06
C GLY A 557 23.44 -9.89 27.31
N GLU A 558 24.63 -10.12 26.74
CA GLU A 558 25.74 -9.19 26.81
C GLU A 558 25.57 -8.01 25.88
N CYS A 559 25.85 -6.83 26.39
CA CYS A 559 25.86 -5.58 25.63
C CYS A 559 27.26 -4.93 25.77
N SER A 560 27.71 -4.25 24.72
CA SER A 560 29.07 -3.70 24.61
C SER A 560 29.14 -2.21 24.24
N PHE A 561 28.12 -1.43 24.55
CA PHE A 561 28.09 0.01 24.25
C PHE A 561 29.14 0.83 24.98
N ASP A 562 29.62 0.38 26.16
CA ASP A 562 30.58 1.06 26.99
C ASP A 562 32.07 0.70 26.71
N THR A 563 32.33 0.00 25.61
CA THR A 563 33.67 -0.42 25.19
C THR A 563 34.49 0.67 24.49
N GLY A 564 33.90 1.84 24.25
CA GLY A 564 34.52 2.97 23.55
C GLY A 564 34.28 2.99 22.06
N GLU A 565 33.88 1.89 21.44
CA GLU A 565 33.55 1.85 20.01
C GLU A 565 32.28 2.63 19.72
N PHE A 566 31.25 2.50 20.54
CA PHE A 566 30.02 3.26 20.41
C PHE A 566 30.23 4.77 20.65
N ALA A 567 31.13 5.16 21.55
CA ALA A 567 31.52 6.56 21.75
C ALA A 567 32.13 7.16 20.47
N LYS A 568 32.97 6.40 19.74
CA LYS A 568 33.53 6.83 18.45
C LYS A 568 32.42 7.01 17.38
N LEU A 569 31.41 6.13 17.38
CA LEU A 569 30.26 6.24 16.49
C LEU A 569 29.45 7.52 16.76
N LEU A 570 29.22 7.85 18.05
CA LEU A 570 28.58 9.12 18.44
C LEU A 570 29.41 10.33 17.97
N GLU A 571 30.74 10.30 18.17
CA GLU A 571 31.64 11.38 17.72
C GLU A 571 31.70 11.48 16.19
N PHE A 572 31.54 10.37 15.49
CA PHE A 572 31.50 10.36 14.03
C PHE A 572 30.21 11.05 13.51
N ALA A 573 29.09 10.86 14.18
CA ALA A 573 27.84 11.55 13.84
C ALA A 573 27.95 13.09 13.90
N MET A 574 28.86 13.62 14.72
CA MET A 574 29.12 15.06 14.82
C MET A 574 29.80 15.67 13.58
N LEU A 575 30.22 14.85 12.60
CA LEU A 575 30.71 15.33 11.30
C LEU A 575 29.61 16.00 10.47
N ALA A 576 28.37 15.65 10.71
CA ALA A 576 27.22 16.29 10.04
C ALA A 576 26.77 17.54 10.82
N PRO A 577 26.12 18.51 10.14
CA PRO A 577 25.60 19.72 10.76
C PRO A 577 24.44 19.40 11.73
N LYS A 578 24.20 20.31 12.69
CA LYS A 578 23.04 20.17 13.59
C LYS A 578 21.72 20.34 12.86
N GLU A 579 21.68 21.35 11.98
CA GLU A 579 20.50 21.75 11.23
C GLU A 579 20.89 22.04 9.79
N VAL A 580 20.01 21.76 8.87
CA VAL A 580 20.15 22.07 7.45
C VAL A 580 18.94 22.91 7.06
N ASN A 581 19.17 24.02 6.34
CA ASN A 581 18.12 24.87 5.84
C ASN A 581 18.14 24.84 4.30
N ILE A 582 17.16 24.15 3.73
CA ILE A 582 16.96 24.06 2.27
C ILE A 582 15.72 24.87 1.95
N ASP A 583 15.86 25.81 0.99
CA ASP A 583 14.77 26.63 0.48
C ASP A 583 14.83 26.71 -1.06
N ASP A 584 13.87 27.40 -1.66
CA ASP A 584 13.73 27.50 -3.11
C ASP A 584 14.94 28.19 -3.78
N ASP A 585 15.73 28.97 -3.03
CA ASP A 585 16.90 29.67 -3.55
C ASP A 585 18.15 28.80 -3.58
N ASN A 586 18.26 27.79 -2.71
CA ASN A 586 19.47 27.00 -2.52
C ASN A 586 19.32 25.49 -2.79
N TRP A 587 18.12 25.00 -3.11
CA TRP A 587 17.87 23.55 -3.30
C TRP A 587 18.80 22.88 -4.32
N GLN A 588 19.28 23.61 -5.33
CA GLN A 588 20.20 23.07 -6.36
C GLN A 588 21.57 22.73 -5.78
N ASP A 589 22.02 23.42 -4.74
CA ASP A 589 23.29 23.16 -4.07
C ASP A 589 23.29 21.84 -3.29
N TYR A 590 22.10 21.28 -3.08
CA TYR A 590 21.85 20.02 -2.37
C TYR A 590 21.64 18.84 -3.30
N GLN A 591 21.68 19.04 -4.61
CA GLN A 591 21.51 17.93 -5.59
C GLN A 591 22.65 16.92 -5.48
N GLU A 592 22.35 15.72 -5.00
CA GLU A 592 23.32 14.67 -4.69
C GLU A 592 24.23 14.35 -5.89
N ARG A 593 23.63 14.13 -7.06
CA ARG A 593 24.38 13.80 -8.28
C ARG A 593 25.42 14.88 -8.66
N THR A 594 25.07 16.15 -8.53
CA THR A 594 25.97 17.28 -8.77
C THR A 594 27.11 17.28 -7.76
N ARG A 595 26.81 17.15 -6.48
CA ARG A 595 27.81 17.14 -5.41
C ARG A 595 28.79 15.97 -5.51
N ILE A 596 28.31 14.78 -5.86
CA ILE A 596 29.17 13.61 -6.10
C ILE A 596 30.17 13.90 -7.22
N ARG A 597 29.71 14.43 -8.35
CA ARG A 597 30.54 14.75 -9.51
C ARG A 597 31.57 15.83 -9.23
N GLU A 598 31.23 16.81 -8.45
CA GLU A 598 32.12 17.87 -8.00
C GLU A 598 33.09 17.43 -6.89
N GLY A 599 32.95 16.22 -6.36
CA GLY A 599 33.75 15.72 -5.25
C GLY A 599 33.40 16.37 -3.91
N MET A 600 32.19 16.88 -3.77
CA MET A 600 31.66 17.53 -2.58
C MET A 600 30.86 16.58 -1.68
N GLN A 601 30.80 15.30 -2.02
CA GLN A 601 30.18 14.24 -1.21
C GLN A 601 31.08 13.01 -1.21
N LEU A 602 31.30 12.41 -0.02
CA LEU A 602 32.19 11.26 0.11
C LEU A 602 31.52 9.95 -0.23
N MET A 603 30.27 9.73 0.23
CA MET A 603 29.53 8.48 0.02
C MET A 603 28.03 8.70 -0.11
N SER A 604 27.34 7.71 -0.69
CA SER A 604 25.88 7.60 -0.63
C SER A 604 25.50 6.34 0.11
N VAL A 605 24.42 6.41 0.89
CA VAL A 605 23.77 5.21 1.45
C VAL A 605 22.80 4.68 0.40
N SER A 606 22.97 3.43 0.03
CA SER A 606 22.22 2.82 -1.05
C SER A 606 21.54 1.54 -0.59
N SER A 607 20.27 1.40 -0.97
CA SER A 607 19.51 0.16 -0.84
C SER A 607 19.15 -0.33 -2.24
N PHE A 608 19.76 -1.42 -2.63
CA PHE A 608 19.52 -2.04 -3.93
C PHE A 608 18.43 -3.09 -3.78
N TYR A 609 17.31 -2.87 -4.43
CA TYR A 609 16.21 -3.84 -4.51
C TYR A 609 16.07 -4.41 -5.91
N ASP A 610 16.58 -3.68 -6.92
CA ASP A 610 16.49 -4.02 -8.33
C ASP A 610 17.76 -3.61 -9.08
N TRP A 611 17.85 -3.99 -10.34
CA TRP A 611 18.97 -3.60 -11.22
C TRP A 611 18.96 -2.12 -11.60
N TYR A 612 17.79 -1.47 -11.58
CA TYR A 612 17.68 -0.04 -11.89
C TYR A 612 18.44 0.81 -10.86
N SER A 613 18.28 0.48 -9.58
CA SER A 613 19.00 1.14 -8.48
C SER A 613 20.54 1.01 -8.61
N ILE A 614 21.02 -0.11 -9.17
CA ILE A 614 22.46 -0.30 -9.47
C ILE A 614 22.90 0.66 -10.60
N LEU A 615 22.14 0.74 -11.69
CA LEU A 615 22.42 1.63 -12.81
C LEU A 615 22.32 3.11 -12.40
N ASP A 616 21.41 3.47 -11.51
CA ASP A 616 21.32 4.84 -10.99
C ASP A 616 22.57 5.22 -10.18
N GLN A 617 23.07 4.33 -9.34
CA GLN A 617 24.34 4.56 -8.63
C GLN A 617 25.53 4.63 -9.61
N LYS A 618 25.53 3.83 -10.66
CA LYS A 618 26.51 3.96 -11.74
C LYS A 618 26.43 5.32 -12.44
N ALA A 619 25.23 5.83 -12.69
CA ALA A 619 25.01 7.16 -13.24
C ALA A 619 25.51 8.28 -12.30
N ASN A 620 25.45 8.08 -10.98
CA ASN A 620 25.93 9.04 -10.00
C ASN A 620 27.45 9.07 -9.88
N TRP A 621 28.11 7.91 -9.75
CA TRP A 621 29.53 7.77 -9.44
C TRP A 621 30.42 7.53 -10.67
N GLY A 622 29.85 7.15 -11.82
CA GLY A 622 30.57 6.80 -13.05
C GLY A 622 31.35 5.48 -12.92
N ASP A 623 32.43 5.35 -13.71
CA ASP A 623 33.25 4.14 -13.76
C ASP A 623 34.07 3.88 -12.50
N ASP A 624 34.16 4.88 -11.61
CA ASP A 624 34.87 4.77 -10.34
C ASP A 624 34.00 4.23 -9.20
N LEU A 625 32.71 3.89 -9.45
CA LEU A 625 31.80 3.34 -8.44
C LEU A 625 32.41 2.13 -7.75
N ILE A 626 32.39 2.11 -6.41
CA ILE A 626 32.66 0.95 -5.58
C ILE A 626 31.66 0.85 -4.43
N TYR A 627 31.45 -0.38 -3.97
CA TYR A 627 30.61 -0.71 -2.82
C TYR A 627 31.50 -0.90 -1.58
N VAL A 628 31.37 -0.02 -0.59
CA VAL A 628 32.25 -0.02 0.60
C VAL A 628 31.53 -0.37 1.88
N GLY A 629 30.19 -0.39 1.88
CA GLY A 629 29.40 -0.53 3.09
C GLY A 629 29.49 0.69 4.01
N MET A 630 28.65 0.73 5.02
CA MET A 630 28.72 1.73 6.07
C MET A 630 30.01 1.57 6.88
N PRO A 631 30.65 2.67 7.31
CA PRO A 631 31.84 2.56 8.15
C PRO A 631 31.57 1.75 9.42
N SER A 632 32.37 0.71 9.64
CA SER A 632 32.28 -0.17 10.81
C SER A 632 33.64 -0.75 11.17
N GLU A 633 33.89 -1.01 12.45
CA GLU A 633 35.20 -1.48 12.92
C GLU A 633 35.55 -2.89 12.38
N ASP A 634 34.55 -3.71 12.09
CA ASP A 634 34.71 -5.05 11.49
C ASP A 634 34.76 -5.00 9.95
N ARG A 635 34.63 -3.82 9.35
CA ARG A 635 34.57 -3.58 7.89
C ARG A 635 33.44 -4.35 7.18
N ASN A 636 32.44 -4.80 7.93
CA ASN A 636 31.28 -5.53 7.43
C ASN A 636 30.04 -4.60 7.43
N GLY A 637 30.11 -3.53 6.66
CA GLY A 637 29.12 -2.46 6.61
C GLY A 637 27.99 -2.67 5.62
N SER A 638 27.84 -3.85 5.02
CA SER A 638 26.71 -4.19 4.14
C SER A 638 25.81 -5.23 4.80
N SER A 639 24.51 -5.22 4.45
CA SER A 639 23.53 -6.17 4.97
C SER A 639 22.45 -6.47 3.94
N PHE A 640 21.82 -7.64 4.04
CA PHE A 640 20.60 -7.92 3.29
C PHE A 640 19.39 -7.41 4.04
N SER A 641 18.39 -6.93 3.32
CA SER A 641 17.02 -6.77 3.78
C SER A 641 16.14 -7.81 3.11
N LEU A 642 15.11 -8.25 3.80
CA LEU A 642 14.10 -9.16 3.27
C LEU A 642 12.78 -8.42 3.20
N ASP A 643 12.01 -8.68 2.15
CA ASP A 643 10.68 -8.12 2.04
C ASP A 643 9.63 -9.12 2.50
N SER A 644 8.72 -8.65 3.36
CA SER A 644 7.57 -9.42 3.85
C SER A 644 7.94 -10.83 4.35
N GLY A 645 8.93 -10.91 5.24
CA GLY A 645 9.37 -12.17 5.82
C GLY A 645 8.26 -12.88 6.60
N LEU A 646 8.14 -14.21 6.44
CA LEU A 646 7.16 -15.04 7.13
C LEU A 646 7.83 -16.14 7.95
N ALA A 647 7.33 -16.37 9.17
CA ALA A 647 7.77 -17.43 10.07
C ALA A 647 6.62 -18.39 10.41
N MET A 648 6.94 -19.65 10.69
CA MET A 648 5.98 -20.66 11.16
C MET A 648 6.10 -20.81 12.67
N SER A 649 4.95 -20.84 13.35
CA SER A 649 4.89 -21.20 14.77
C SER A 649 5.32 -22.64 15.01
N SER A 650 6.13 -22.90 16.04
CA SER A 650 6.45 -24.27 16.45
C SER A 650 5.19 -25.06 16.90
N LYS A 651 4.11 -24.34 17.24
CA LYS A 651 2.80 -24.90 17.63
C LYS A 651 1.80 -25.01 16.49
N CYS A 652 2.17 -24.64 15.26
CA CYS A 652 1.29 -24.80 14.12
C CYS A 652 0.81 -26.25 14.01
N ALA A 653 -0.51 -26.44 13.95
CA ALA A 653 -1.12 -27.75 13.98
C ALA A 653 -0.98 -28.50 12.65
N ASN A 654 -0.90 -27.77 11.53
CA ASN A 654 -0.70 -28.32 10.18
C ASN A 654 0.53 -27.69 9.51
N LYS A 655 1.69 -28.14 9.92
CA LYS A 655 2.98 -27.65 9.42
C LYS A 655 3.19 -27.94 7.94
N ASP A 656 2.66 -29.03 7.42
CA ASP A 656 2.77 -29.37 5.99
C ASP A 656 2.00 -28.37 5.11
N ALA A 657 0.78 -28.00 5.51
CA ALA A 657 0.02 -26.98 4.80
C ALA A 657 0.65 -25.57 4.95
N ALA A 658 1.16 -25.26 6.15
CA ALA A 658 1.90 -24.01 6.36
C ALA A 658 3.17 -23.95 5.49
N TRP A 659 3.95 -25.04 5.42
CA TRP A 659 5.11 -25.11 4.53
C TRP A 659 4.71 -24.96 3.06
N LYS A 660 3.63 -25.56 2.62
CA LYS A 660 3.14 -25.43 1.25
C LYS A 660 2.86 -23.97 0.88
N PHE A 661 2.31 -23.16 1.81
CA PHE A 661 2.12 -21.73 1.63
C PHE A 661 3.47 -20.98 1.62
N LEU A 662 4.31 -21.21 2.63
CA LEU A 662 5.62 -20.56 2.76
C LEU A 662 6.53 -20.88 1.57
N ARG A 663 6.52 -22.12 1.08
CA ARG A 663 7.27 -22.57 -0.09
C ARG A 663 6.89 -21.78 -1.34
N GLY A 664 5.60 -21.45 -1.52
CA GLY A 664 5.12 -20.64 -2.65
C GLY A 664 5.92 -19.36 -2.83
N ARG A 665 6.30 -18.70 -1.74
CA ARG A 665 7.12 -17.50 -1.76
C ARG A 665 8.57 -17.71 -2.23
N LEU A 666 9.04 -18.95 -2.26
CA LEU A 666 10.41 -19.31 -2.67
C LEU A 666 10.49 -19.85 -4.12
N MET A 667 9.35 -20.08 -4.77
CA MET A 667 9.30 -20.71 -6.09
C MET A 667 9.81 -19.82 -7.22
N GLY A 668 9.89 -18.50 -7.01
CA GLY A 668 10.37 -17.54 -8.03
C GLY A 668 9.39 -17.30 -9.17
N ASP A 669 8.19 -17.84 -9.07
CA ASP A 669 7.08 -17.63 -10.04
C ASP A 669 6.35 -16.31 -9.76
N THR A 670 7.11 -15.32 -9.33
CA THR A 670 6.58 -14.04 -8.93
C THR A 670 6.53 -13.10 -10.13
N ASN A 671 5.37 -12.52 -10.39
CA ASN A 671 5.20 -11.38 -11.28
C ASN A 671 5.89 -10.10 -10.76
N TYR A 672 6.75 -10.23 -9.73
CA TYR A 672 7.41 -9.14 -9.03
C TYR A 672 8.69 -8.73 -9.76
N ARG A 673 8.51 -7.90 -10.77
CA ARG A 673 9.62 -7.37 -11.58
C ARG A 673 10.41 -6.24 -10.92
N TRP A 674 10.13 -5.93 -9.64
CA TRP A 674 10.65 -4.72 -8.99
C TRP A 674 11.64 -4.98 -7.84
N SER A 675 11.94 -6.26 -7.51
CA SER A 675 12.87 -6.61 -6.44
C SER A 675 13.64 -7.87 -6.76
N PHE A 676 14.85 -8.03 -6.20
CA PHE A 676 15.67 -9.22 -6.42
C PHE A 676 14.99 -10.46 -5.86
N PRO A 677 14.63 -11.47 -6.70
CA PRO A 677 14.06 -12.72 -6.22
C PRO A 677 15.06 -13.51 -5.39
N ILE A 678 14.58 -14.14 -4.30
CA ILE A 678 15.43 -15.04 -3.50
C ILE A 678 15.69 -16.37 -4.21
N ASN A 679 14.84 -16.77 -5.15
CA ASN A 679 15.02 -17.92 -6.00
C ASN A 679 16.17 -17.68 -6.97
N GLN A 680 17.17 -18.57 -7.01
CA GLN A 680 18.39 -18.40 -7.81
C GLN A 680 18.08 -18.32 -9.31
N SER A 681 17.19 -19.17 -9.82
CA SER A 681 16.85 -19.18 -11.25
C SER A 681 16.13 -17.90 -11.69
N ALA A 682 15.22 -17.42 -10.84
CA ALA A 682 14.51 -16.17 -11.07
C ALA A 682 15.47 -14.97 -10.98
N PHE A 683 16.39 -14.97 -10.00
CA PHE A 683 17.44 -13.96 -9.88
C PHE A 683 18.34 -13.91 -11.10
N ASP A 684 18.81 -15.07 -11.59
CA ASP A 684 19.65 -15.15 -12.79
C ASP A 684 18.91 -14.60 -14.02
N ALA A 685 17.62 -14.91 -14.17
CA ALA A 685 16.78 -14.37 -15.24
C ALA A 685 16.62 -12.86 -15.14
N PHE A 686 16.35 -12.34 -13.93
CA PHE A 686 16.20 -10.92 -13.65
C PHE A 686 17.50 -10.14 -13.95
N MET A 687 18.65 -10.66 -13.55
CA MET A 687 19.95 -10.04 -13.85
C MET A 687 20.32 -10.14 -15.34
N LYS A 688 19.91 -11.20 -16.02
CA LYS A 688 20.08 -11.31 -17.47
C LYS A 688 19.25 -10.27 -18.22
N GLU A 689 18.03 -9.97 -17.75
CA GLU A 689 17.22 -8.88 -18.29
C GLU A 689 17.93 -7.54 -18.13
N ALA A 690 18.54 -7.27 -16.97
CA ALA A 690 19.34 -6.06 -16.74
C ALA A 690 20.49 -5.89 -17.76
N MET A 691 21.09 -6.98 -18.17
CA MET A 691 22.23 -7.02 -19.13
C MET A 691 21.79 -7.03 -20.61
N THR A 692 20.48 -6.95 -20.87
CA THR A 692 19.93 -6.99 -22.25
C THR A 692 19.20 -5.67 -22.50
N PRO A 693 19.51 -4.93 -23.60
CA PRO A 693 18.76 -3.72 -23.94
C PRO A 693 17.26 -3.98 -24.08
N ASP A 694 16.45 -3.03 -23.68
CA ASP A 694 15.00 -3.08 -23.93
C ASP A 694 14.71 -2.83 -25.42
N THR A 695 13.62 -3.41 -25.91
CA THR A 695 13.26 -3.29 -27.33
C THR A 695 11.79 -2.97 -27.51
N TYR A 696 11.47 -2.23 -28.56
CA TYR A 696 10.08 -2.07 -29.03
C TYR A 696 10.04 -2.26 -30.55
N THR A 697 8.87 -2.53 -31.08
CA THR A 697 8.65 -2.64 -32.51
C THR A 697 8.07 -1.32 -33.03
N ASP A 698 8.76 -0.67 -33.96
CA ASP A 698 8.32 0.58 -34.56
C ASP A 698 7.12 0.36 -35.54
N GLU A 699 6.53 1.44 -36.03
CA GLU A 699 5.39 1.42 -36.97
C GLU A 699 5.68 0.69 -38.27
N ASN A 700 6.98 0.54 -38.65
CA ASN A 700 7.42 -0.16 -39.82
C ASN A 700 7.72 -1.65 -39.59
N GLY A 701 7.55 -2.14 -38.35
CA GLY A 701 7.83 -3.51 -37.97
C GLY A 701 9.31 -3.77 -37.65
N ASN A 702 10.14 -2.75 -37.46
CA ASN A 702 11.54 -2.91 -37.08
C ASN A 702 11.64 -2.99 -35.53
N VAL A 703 12.52 -3.86 -35.04
CA VAL A 703 12.88 -3.90 -33.63
C VAL A 703 13.91 -2.82 -33.35
N VAL A 704 13.59 -1.93 -32.45
CA VAL A 704 14.43 -0.81 -32.01
C VAL A 704 14.83 -1.01 -30.54
N GLU A 705 16.13 -0.91 -30.26
CA GLU A 705 16.65 -0.95 -28.89
C GLU A 705 16.53 0.45 -28.26
N TYR A 706 16.21 0.50 -26.97
CA TYR A 706 16.19 1.74 -26.19
C TYR A 706 16.87 1.54 -24.82
N PRO A 707 17.36 2.63 -24.21
CA PRO A 707 18.14 2.55 -22.99
C PRO A 707 17.29 2.14 -21.77
N LYS A 708 17.89 1.35 -20.88
CA LYS A 708 17.32 1.03 -19.56
C LYS A 708 17.37 2.24 -18.62
N LEU A 709 18.32 3.14 -18.79
CA LEU A 709 18.43 4.38 -18.04
C LEU A 709 18.94 5.51 -18.93
N GLU A 710 18.27 6.64 -18.85
CA GLU A 710 18.72 7.89 -19.49
C GLU A 710 18.83 8.99 -18.44
N TYR A 711 19.91 9.76 -18.46
CA TYR A 711 20.10 10.88 -17.55
C TYR A 711 20.93 11.99 -18.21
N THR A 712 20.80 13.22 -17.70
CA THR A 712 21.62 14.35 -18.14
C THR A 712 22.87 14.46 -17.28
N ASP A 713 24.04 14.54 -17.92
CA ASP A 713 25.32 14.70 -17.24
C ASP A 713 25.58 16.15 -16.79
N ALA A 714 26.72 16.40 -16.14
CA ALA A 714 27.08 17.72 -15.63
C ALA A 714 27.34 18.77 -16.75
N ASN A 715 27.52 18.32 -18.00
CA ASN A 715 27.73 19.20 -19.16
C ASN A 715 26.39 19.52 -19.85
N GLY A 716 25.28 18.95 -19.39
CA GLY A 716 23.97 19.04 -20.03
C GLY A 716 23.81 18.07 -21.21
N GLU A 717 24.70 17.06 -21.35
CA GLU A 717 24.59 16.05 -22.38
C GLU A 717 23.79 14.85 -21.91
N THR A 718 22.92 14.32 -22.76
CA THR A 718 22.14 13.10 -22.49
C THR A 718 23.06 11.88 -22.57
N VAL A 719 23.12 11.13 -21.48
CA VAL A 719 23.85 9.85 -21.39
C VAL A 719 22.85 8.73 -21.32
N GLN A 720 23.03 7.71 -22.14
CA GLN A 720 22.17 6.54 -22.22
C GLN A 720 22.93 5.28 -21.79
N ILE A 721 22.37 4.56 -20.83
CA ILE A 721 22.84 3.23 -20.43
C ILE A 721 21.89 2.21 -21.07
N MET A 722 22.34 1.59 -22.16
CA MET A 722 21.52 0.63 -22.92
C MET A 722 21.22 -0.63 -22.12
N ALA A 723 22.20 -1.12 -21.34
CA ALA A 723 22.08 -2.29 -20.48
C ALA A 723 23.21 -2.27 -19.43
N MET A 724 23.06 -3.08 -18.37
CA MET A 724 24.12 -3.27 -17.37
C MET A 724 25.35 -3.91 -18.01
N ALA A 725 26.52 -3.33 -17.80
CA ALA A 725 27.77 -3.89 -18.28
C ALA A 725 28.19 -5.14 -17.45
N GLN A 726 28.94 -6.06 -18.05
CA GLN A 726 29.45 -7.25 -17.36
C GLN A 726 30.30 -6.87 -16.11
N GLU A 727 31.05 -5.80 -16.16
CA GLU A 727 31.88 -5.34 -15.06
C GLU A 727 31.01 -4.88 -13.86
N ASP A 728 29.92 -4.16 -14.11
CA ASP A 728 28.99 -3.71 -13.07
C ASP A 728 28.26 -4.90 -12.44
N TYR A 729 27.85 -5.88 -13.27
CA TYR A 729 27.28 -7.14 -12.79
C TYR A 729 28.28 -7.91 -11.89
N ASP A 730 29.51 -8.10 -12.35
CA ASP A 730 30.52 -8.83 -11.59
C ASP A 730 30.82 -8.15 -10.25
N GLN A 731 30.88 -6.81 -10.24
CA GLN A 731 31.09 -6.03 -9.02
C GLN A 731 29.91 -6.17 -8.03
N PHE A 732 28.67 -6.16 -8.52
CA PHE A 732 27.51 -6.38 -7.69
C PHE A 732 27.47 -7.81 -7.13
N MET A 733 27.85 -8.82 -7.92
CA MET A 733 27.94 -10.20 -7.45
C MET A 733 29.02 -10.38 -6.37
N GLU A 734 30.12 -9.61 -6.41
CA GLU A 734 31.11 -9.59 -5.33
C GLU A 734 30.55 -8.92 -4.06
N LEU A 735 29.74 -7.87 -4.19
CA LEU A 735 29.00 -7.29 -3.05
C LEU A 735 28.08 -8.32 -2.41
N LEU A 736 27.29 -9.06 -3.20
CA LEU A 736 26.41 -10.13 -2.69
C LEU A 736 27.20 -11.19 -1.91
N LYS A 737 28.32 -11.66 -2.46
CA LYS A 737 29.15 -12.70 -1.82
C LYS A 737 29.81 -12.20 -0.52
N SER A 738 30.16 -10.92 -0.46
CA SER A 738 30.82 -10.32 0.72
C SER A 738 29.84 -9.95 1.82
N THR A 739 28.53 -9.81 1.49
CA THR A 739 27.48 -9.48 2.45
C THR A 739 27.09 -10.75 3.23
N THR A 740 27.22 -10.73 4.57
CA THR A 740 27.09 -11.94 5.41
C THR A 740 26.02 -11.85 6.50
N LYS A 741 25.30 -10.74 6.60
CA LYS A 741 24.31 -10.49 7.65
C LYS A 741 23.00 -9.92 7.10
N LEU A 742 21.90 -10.18 7.79
CA LEU A 742 20.67 -9.41 7.60
C LEU A 742 20.77 -8.06 8.32
N ALA A 743 20.04 -7.08 7.84
CA ALA A 743 19.76 -5.86 8.58
C ALA A 743 19.04 -6.23 9.90
N ASP A 744 19.54 -5.70 11.00
CA ASP A 744 19.07 -6.00 12.35
C ASP A 744 18.60 -4.68 12.99
N TYR A 745 17.32 -4.38 12.86
CA TYR A 745 16.71 -3.18 13.41
C TYR A 745 15.89 -3.52 14.67
N ASP A 746 16.23 -2.86 15.77
CA ASP A 746 15.44 -2.93 17.00
C ASP A 746 15.03 -1.51 17.40
N GLU A 747 13.75 -1.21 17.23
CA GLU A 747 13.19 0.12 17.48
C GLU A 747 13.33 0.56 18.95
N ALA A 748 13.15 -0.38 19.89
CA ALA A 748 13.26 -0.05 21.31
C ALA A 748 14.69 0.33 21.68
N ILE A 749 15.68 -0.40 21.16
CA ILE A 749 17.10 -0.07 21.35
C ILE A 749 17.43 1.25 20.65
N MET A 750 16.95 1.46 19.42
CA MET A 750 17.14 2.71 18.69
C MET A 750 16.59 3.91 19.48
N ASN A 751 15.39 3.80 20.01
CA ASN A 751 14.78 4.87 20.82
C ASN A 751 15.60 5.16 22.09
N ILE A 752 16.06 4.13 22.79
CA ILE A 752 16.98 4.30 23.95
C ILE A 752 18.25 5.07 23.55
N VAL A 753 18.84 4.69 22.40
CA VAL A 753 20.06 5.36 21.90
C VAL A 753 19.79 6.81 21.58
N MET A 754 18.73 7.11 20.82
CA MET A 754 18.40 8.46 20.36
C MET A 754 18.06 9.38 21.54
N ASP A 755 17.27 8.89 22.51
CA ASP A 755 16.93 9.65 23.74
C ASP A 755 18.17 10.02 24.55
N GLU A 756 19.11 9.08 24.74
CA GLU A 756 20.33 9.34 25.50
C GLU A 756 21.34 10.20 24.73
N ALA A 757 21.36 10.09 23.41
CA ALA A 757 22.26 10.84 22.52
C ALA A 757 21.87 12.31 22.36
N GLN A 758 20.60 12.68 22.56
CA GLN A 758 20.12 14.04 22.31
C GLN A 758 20.98 15.12 23.00
N ALA A 759 21.29 14.93 24.28
CA ALA A 759 22.13 15.87 25.05
C ALA A 759 23.58 15.95 24.53
N PHE A 760 24.12 14.89 23.94
CA PHE A 760 25.42 14.88 23.28
C PHE A 760 25.35 15.62 21.94
N LEU A 761 24.34 15.34 21.12
CA LEU A 761 24.12 16.03 19.84
C LEU A 761 23.96 17.55 20.02
N ASP A 762 23.43 17.98 21.18
CA ASP A 762 23.35 19.39 21.58
C ASP A 762 24.65 19.97 22.20
N GLY A 763 25.68 19.11 22.40
CA GLY A 763 26.95 19.52 22.99
C GLY A 763 26.96 19.65 24.51
N ASN A 764 25.95 19.11 25.20
CA ASN A 764 25.75 19.24 26.67
C ASN A 764 26.23 18.02 27.47
N ARG A 765 26.67 16.95 26.79
CA ARG A 765 27.11 15.68 27.46
C ARG A 765 28.26 15.06 26.66
N SER A 766 29.12 14.26 27.32
CA SER A 766 30.19 13.55 26.61
C SER A 766 29.70 12.27 25.93
N ALA A 767 30.36 11.83 24.87
CA ALA A 767 30.07 10.57 24.19
C ALA A 767 30.20 9.35 25.12
N ASP A 768 31.23 9.34 25.98
CA ASP A 768 31.45 8.29 26.97
C ASP A 768 30.31 8.18 28.01
N ASP A 769 29.76 9.32 28.47
CA ASP A 769 28.64 9.32 29.42
C ASP A 769 27.34 8.84 28.77
N VAL A 770 27.12 9.15 27.48
CA VAL A 770 26.01 8.61 26.71
C VAL A 770 26.18 7.10 26.52
N ALA A 771 27.37 6.66 26.11
CA ALA A 771 27.67 5.24 25.90
C ALA A 771 27.39 4.39 27.17
N LYS A 772 27.79 4.87 28.35
CA LYS A 772 27.50 4.22 29.66
C LYS A 772 26.00 4.19 29.98
N ALA A 773 25.26 5.26 29.65
CA ALA A 773 23.83 5.32 29.89
C ALA A 773 23.08 4.37 28.99
N VAL A 774 23.42 4.38 27.69
CA VAL A 774 22.87 3.43 26.69
C VAL A 774 23.15 2.00 27.12
N GLN A 775 24.40 1.68 27.47
CA GLN A 775 24.80 0.36 28.01
C GLN A 775 23.89 -0.11 29.15
N SER A 776 23.64 0.78 30.10
CA SER A 776 22.83 0.44 31.28
C SER A 776 21.36 0.17 30.92
N LYS A 777 20.77 1.02 30.07
CA LYS A 777 19.36 0.92 29.68
C LYS A 777 19.13 -0.24 28.73
N VAL A 778 19.97 -0.39 27.69
CA VAL A 778 19.87 -1.48 26.73
C VAL A 778 20.08 -2.83 27.41
N LYS A 779 21.06 -2.95 28.30
CA LYS A 779 21.27 -4.20 29.04
C LYS A 779 20.06 -4.57 29.90
N LEU A 780 19.39 -3.59 30.52
CA LEU A 780 18.15 -3.84 31.26
C LEU A 780 17.06 -4.34 30.31
N HIS A 781 16.82 -3.61 29.21
CA HIS A 781 15.84 -3.98 28.19
C HIS A 781 16.08 -5.40 27.65
N VAL A 782 17.30 -5.71 27.23
CA VAL A 782 17.67 -7.03 26.71
C VAL A 782 17.43 -8.15 27.73
N ASN A 783 17.73 -7.91 29.00
CA ASN A 783 17.49 -8.90 30.05
C ASN A 783 16.01 -9.09 30.42
N GLU A 784 15.17 -8.06 30.22
CA GLU A 784 13.72 -8.16 30.42
C GLU A 784 13.04 -8.91 29.27
N GLN A 785 13.61 -8.84 28.08
CA GLN A 785 13.08 -9.50 26.89
C GLN A 785 13.53 -10.96 26.73
N ARG A 786 14.61 -11.37 27.35
CA ARG A 786 15.13 -12.76 27.35
C ARG A 786 14.33 -13.66 28.28
#